data_7c0facb6fc74ad2cbd8e3dcadc5b0ea1
#
_entry.id   7c0facb6fc74ad2cbd8e3dcadc5b0ea1
#
_cell.length_a   1.000
_cell.length_b   1.000
_cell.length_c   1.000
_cell.angle_alpha   90.00
_cell.angle_beta   90.00
_cell.angle_gamma   90.00
#
_symmetry.space_group_name_H-M   'P 1'
#
loop_
_entity.id
_entity.type
_entity.pdbx_description
1 polymer ?
#
loop_
_entity_poly.entity_id
_entity_poly.type
_entity_poly.pdbx_seq_one_letter_code
_entity_poly.pdbx_strand_id
1 'polypeptide(L)'
;MKRLAALLVLTATTAAGAENREPYLQAVEFPYHLYPHALWERELVWLKNIGVQTVAFAIPRDFHQLASGEFDLSGRSSPRRDLTGFVRALRKLGLHGWIRSDNTWKGDAAWIKLLDQTLATQTVSHGGPIAFVDDRTLAIDAAAAPVPVAVISAVDPGALARSREAMIHGGALLWTAVEDSLYPAGWAPAPGEVLRKGAVGLSGDEHETTAALRRTTALLRSWARLLPEMHSAILPKPLAGKFPAGITALELVSASASAVSITNSGPSLFHDELRVYEPLSRRTLVIPSVAIAPGESLWLPISVSLGPAGLCTDCTNFASAENIVYATNELLSIEYENGILAMEFAAPQAGEVILQLARQPVGPFLAAGKPTDFEWDEAHMRARLTIPASRQQGNRVRIGIAMEAPETSAFFNELHRLVIGRKNTVSTIYSSPEVAARSRLRLPDGYTATSVNKSPNEIDYEVAVPAEAIHGSFVSLALEADGVALGRARVQLFRPASIRLLSGMQFHIGGETEITPDPPVAAIEPKGGSNIEISIRNNSAQIQNYHLEIAGEGLDFFPARTDIAMAGTDERRIEFRVFAHDGITGLRDFNLKVTGGADVSIPMRLILVPRNATVVWSADLDGDGEPEWIVESSKVRAIFSAQDGGRWMELTWKDTNTNFLPEAGLLARRGPAEVRPITGGLELAGRDWKRTVSLNGSGLSIDQSEPLPAERLETTKRAGTALSVDHPSTTRAVYTLSESAPAGR
;
A
#
# COMPACT_ATOMS: atom_id res chain seq x y z
N MET A 1 -7.94 -30.48 -8.89
CA MET A 1 -8.82 -29.58 -8.14
C MET A 1 -9.27 -30.14 -6.78
N LYS A 2 -9.99 -31.28 -6.69
CA LYS A 2 -10.45 -31.80 -5.38
C LYS A 2 -9.33 -32.19 -4.39
N ARG A 3 -8.14 -32.58 -4.84
CA ARG A 3 -7.02 -32.95 -3.95
C ARG A 3 -6.19 -31.73 -3.48
N LEU A 4 -6.08 -30.71 -4.28
CA LEU A 4 -5.42 -29.44 -3.86
C LEU A 4 -6.25 -28.74 -2.78
N ALA A 5 -7.57 -28.66 -2.95
CA ALA A 5 -8.48 -28.14 -1.93
C ALA A 5 -8.46 -29.00 -0.65
N ALA A 6 -8.32 -30.33 -0.76
CA ALA A 6 -8.27 -31.24 0.38
C ALA A 6 -6.93 -31.17 1.17
N LEU A 7 -5.80 -30.92 0.49
CA LEU A 7 -4.50 -30.82 1.15
C LEU A 7 -4.36 -29.48 1.93
N LEU A 8 -5.01 -28.43 1.46
CA LEU A 8 -5.06 -27.11 2.11
C LEU A 8 -5.91 -27.10 3.39
N VAL A 9 -6.87 -28.00 3.50
CA VAL A 9 -7.81 -28.09 4.63
C VAL A 9 -7.26 -28.92 5.80
N LEU A 10 -6.44 -29.94 5.51
CA LEU A 10 -5.98 -30.88 6.57
C LEU A 10 -4.94 -30.31 7.53
N THR A 11 -4.26 -29.19 7.19
CA THR A 11 -3.28 -28.55 8.08
C THR A 11 -3.87 -27.50 9.03
N ALA A 12 -5.11 -27.12 8.81
CA ALA A 12 -5.79 -26.10 9.64
C ALA A 12 -6.39 -26.63 10.95
N THR A 13 -6.43 -27.95 11.16
CA THR A 13 -7.19 -28.55 12.28
C THR A 13 -6.37 -29.06 13.45
N THR A 14 -5.04 -28.94 13.49
CA THR A 14 -4.23 -29.54 14.57
C THR A 14 -3.28 -28.60 15.33
N ALA A 15 -3.38 -27.29 15.17
CA ALA A 15 -2.69 -26.35 16.06
C ALA A 15 -3.72 -25.74 17.03
N ALA A 16 -3.94 -26.43 18.12
CA ALA A 16 -4.68 -25.90 19.26
C ALA A 16 -3.80 -24.89 20.03
N GLY A 17 -3.74 -23.69 19.53
CA GLY A 17 -3.46 -22.46 20.20
C GLY A 17 -4.53 -21.51 19.72
N ALA A 18 -5.32 -20.95 20.63
CA ALA A 18 -6.40 -20.03 20.35
C ALA A 18 -5.83 -18.67 19.85
N GLU A 19 -5.04 -18.69 18.80
CA GLU A 19 -4.57 -17.50 18.10
C GLU A 19 -5.53 -17.19 16.96
N ASN A 20 -6.39 -16.21 17.21
CA ASN A 20 -7.07 -15.30 16.29
C ASN A 20 -7.29 -15.85 14.87
N ARG A 21 -8.28 -16.72 14.69
CA ARG A 21 -8.93 -16.88 13.39
C ARG A 21 -9.59 -15.54 13.09
N GLU A 22 -9.09 -14.83 12.10
CA GLU A 22 -9.82 -13.68 11.56
C GLU A 22 -11.18 -14.21 11.07
N PRO A 23 -12.29 -13.80 11.68
CA PRO A 23 -13.62 -14.25 11.27
C PRO A 23 -14.01 -13.67 9.92
N TYR A 24 -13.26 -12.68 9.46
CA TYR A 24 -13.37 -12.03 8.17
C TYR A 24 -12.03 -12.07 7.49
N LEU A 25 -11.98 -12.76 6.37
CA LEU A 25 -10.80 -12.72 5.52
C LEU A 25 -10.73 -11.34 4.85
N GLN A 26 -9.71 -10.59 5.21
CA GLN A 26 -9.34 -9.39 4.50
C GLN A 26 -7.98 -9.62 3.87
N ALA A 27 -7.90 -9.42 2.57
CA ALA A 27 -6.65 -9.49 1.84
C ALA A 27 -6.42 -8.23 1.02
N VAL A 28 -5.15 -7.90 0.80
CA VAL A 28 -4.73 -6.86 -0.14
C VAL A 28 -4.03 -7.54 -1.31
N GLU A 29 -4.45 -7.21 -2.51
CA GLU A 29 -3.83 -7.75 -3.73
C GLU A 29 -2.45 -7.13 -3.94
N PHE A 30 -1.46 -7.99 -4.16
CA PHE A 30 -0.10 -7.59 -4.51
C PHE A 30 0.34 -8.30 -5.79
N PRO A 31 0.44 -7.58 -6.92
CA PRO A 31 0.83 -8.15 -8.19
C PRO A 31 2.36 -8.31 -8.26
N TYR A 32 2.94 -9.26 -7.52
CA TYR A 32 4.38 -9.42 -7.35
C TYR A 32 5.16 -9.49 -8.67
N HIS A 33 4.57 -10.12 -9.69
CA HIS A 33 5.19 -10.28 -11.02
C HIS A 33 5.32 -8.96 -11.78
N LEU A 34 4.58 -7.93 -11.39
CA LEU A 34 4.63 -6.59 -11.94
C LEU A 34 5.58 -5.66 -11.15
N TYR A 35 6.10 -6.13 -10.02
CA TYR A 35 6.98 -5.34 -9.15
C TYR A 35 8.44 -5.81 -9.27
N PRO A 36 9.41 -4.89 -9.29
CA PRO A 36 10.81 -5.24 -9.12
C PRO A 36 11.00 -6.06 -7.84
N HIS A 37 11.75 -7.15 -7.92
CA HIS A 37 12.00 -8.04 -6.79
C HIS A 37 12.54 -7.29 -5.55
N ALA A 38 13.41 -6.30 -5.78
CA ALA A 38 14.00 -5.49 -4.72
C ALA A 38 12.96 -4.68 -3.91
N LEU A 39 11.77 -4.43 -4.46
CA LEU A 39 10.71 -3.67 -3.79
C LEU A 39 9.73 -4.57 -3.01
N TRP A 40 9.74 -5.88 -3.20
CA TRP A 40 8.76 -6.78 -2.58
C TRP A 40 8.76 -6.68 -1.05
N GLU A 41 9.93 -6.79 -0.43
CA GLU A 41 10.02 -6.75 1.04
C GLU A 41 9.54 -5.41 1.60
N ARG A 42 9.85 -4.30 0.94
CA ARG A 42 9.40 -2.96 1.33
C ARG A 42 7.89 -2.85 1.33
N GLU A 43 7.25 -3.23 0.23
CA GLU A 43 5.79 -3.15 0.08
C GLU A 43 5.08 -4.11 1.05
N LEU A 44 5.60 -5.31 1.22
CA LEU A 44 5.05 -6.27 2.18
C LEU A 44 5.18 -5.79 3.63
N VAL A 45 6.30 -5.16 3.99
CA VAL A 45 6.50 -4.52 5.31
C VAL A 45 5.50 -3.39 5.51
N TRP A 46 5.27 -2.58 4.48
CA TRP A 46 4.25 -1.53 4.53
C TRP A 46 2.85 -2.11 4.78
N LEU A 47 2.44 -3.13 4.02
CA LEU A 47 1.16 -3.82 4.22
C LEU A 47 1.02 -4.35 5.64
N LYS A 48 2.05 -5.00 6.16
CA LYS A 48 2.07 -5.48 7.55
C LYS A 48 1.91 -4.33 8.55
N ASN A 49 2.60 -3.23 8.35
CA ASN A 49 2.57 -2.08 9.27
C ASN A 49 1.20 -1.39 9.31
N ILE A 50 0.43 -1.40 8.23
CA ILE A 50 -0.96 -0.94 8.25
C ILE A 50 -1.93 -1.96 8.86
N GLY A 51 -1.44 -3.15 9.23
CA GLY A 51 -2.19 -4.18 9.91
C GLY A 51 -2.78 -5.26 8.99
N VAL A 52 -2.44 -5.28 7.71
CA VAL A 52 -2.81 -6.35 6.78
C VAL A 52 -2.15 -7.65 7.23
N GLN A 53 -2.91 -8.73 7.27
CA GLN A 53 -2.40 -10.05 7.63
C GLN A 53 -2.35 -11.00 6.43
N THR A 54 -3.17 -10.76 5.41
CA THR A 54 -3.25 -11.61 4.23
C THR A 54 -2.98 -10.83 2.96
N VAL A 55 -2.10 -11.35 2.12
CA VAL A 55 -1.75 -10.81 0.81
C VAL A 55 -2.30 -11.73 -0.27
N ALA A 56 -3.15 -11.19 -1.14
CA ALA A 56 -3.66 -11.92 -2.29
C ALA A 56 -2.77 -11.68 -3.50
N PHE A 57 -2.50 -12.71 -4.30
CA PHE A 57 -1.71 -12.60 -5.51
C PHE A 57 -2.12 -13.63 -6.56
N ALA A 58 -2.07 -13.22 -7.81
CA ALA A 58 -2.20 -14.12 -8.94
C ALA A 58 -0.83 -14.71 -9.32
N ILE A 59 -0.83 -15.89 -9.92
CA ILE A 59 0.38 -16.51 -10.47
C ILE A 59 0.15 -16.68 -11.98
N PRO A 60 0.53 -15.69 -12.81
CA PRO A 60 0.29 -15.76 -14.23
C PRO A 60 1.14 -16.87 -14.86
N ARG A 61 0.47 -17.85 -15.47
CA ARG A 61 1.13 -19.01 -16.09
C ARG A 61 2.13 -18.57 -17.16
N ASP A 62 1.68 -17.70 -18.03
CA ASP A 62 2.46 -17.27 -19.20
C ASP A 62 3.68 -16.43 -18.82
N PHE A 63 3.62 -15.71 -17.71
CA PHE A 63 4.77 -15.02 -17.15
C PHE A 63 5.85 -15.99 -16.67
N HIS A 64 5.49 -17.12 -16.07
CA HIS A 64 6.43 -18.12 -15.58
C HIS A 64 6.89 -19.12 -16.64
N GLN A 65 6.22 -19.17 -17.78
CA GLN A 65 6.61 -20.08 -18.87
C GLN A 65 7.78 -19.48 -19.67
N LEU A 66 8.86 -20.24 -19.75
CA LEU A 66 10.00 -19.91 -20.59
C LEU A 66 9.73 -20.30 -22.05
N ALA A 67 10.48 -19.70 -22.96
CA ALA A 67 10.41 -20.07 -24.39
C ALA A 67 10.72 -21.55 -24.67
N SER A 68 11.44 -22.21 -23.78
CA SER A 68 11.66 -23.68 -23.83
C SER A 68 10.40 -24.49 -23.52
N GLY A 69 9.31 -23.87 -23.08
CA GLY A 69 8.12 -24.54 -22.55
C GLY A 69 8.25 -24.97 -21.09
N GLU A 70 9.42 -24.81 -20.48
CA GLU A 70 9.64 -25.04 -19.05
C GLU A 70 9.10 -23.86 -18.23
N PHE A 71 8.86 -24.10 -16.94
CA PHE A 71 8.42 -23.06 -16.03
C PHE A 71 9.54 -22.67 -15.04
N ASP A 72 9.71 -21.39 -14.83
CA ASP A 72 10.59 -20.85 -13.79
C ASP A 72 9.75 -20.29 -12.63
N LEU A 73 9.85 -20.94 -11.47
CA LEU A 73 9.22 -20.55 -10.22
C LEU A 73 10.26 -20.20 -9.13
N SER A 74 11.53 -20.20 -9.52
CA SER A 74 12.68 -20.00 -8.61
C SER A 74 13.52 -18.77 -8.92
N GLY A 75 13.09 -17.96 -9.90
CA GLY A 75 13.78 -16.72 -10.27
C GLY A 75 15.10 -16.88 -11.02
N ARG A 76 15.35 -18.05 -11.63
CA ARG A 76 16.61 -18.30 -12.38
C ARG A 76 16.75 -17.48 -13.64
N SER A 77 15.63 -17.16 -14.27
CA SER A 77 15.60 -16.39 -15.51
C SER A 77 15.28 -14.90 -15.27
N SER A 78 14.60 -14.59 -14.20
CA SER A 78 14.35 -13.25 -13.70
C SER A 78 13.91 -13.33 -12.23
N PRO A 79 14.45 -12.53 -11.31
CA PRO A 79 14.05 -12.51 -9.91
C PRO A 79 12.56 -12.30 -9.70
N ARG A 80 11.84 -11.61 -10.58
CA ARG A 80 10.39 -11.45 -10.50
C ARG A 80 9.63 -12.76 -10.67
N ARG A 81 10.27 -13.79 -11.25
CA ARG A 81 9.73 -15.16 -11.36
C ARG A 81 9.97 -16.01 -10.11
N ASP A 82 10.65 -15.48 -9.09
CA ASP A 82 10.92 -16.22 -7.85
C ASP A 82 9.67 -16.29 -6.95
N LEU A 83 8.67 -17.06 -7.38
CA LEU A 83 7.47 -17.34 -6.59
C LEU A 83 7.83 -17.94 -5.22
N THR A 84 8.84 -18.79 -5.17
CA THR A 84 9.27 -19.41 -3.91
C THR A 84 9.90 -18.39 -2.96
N GLY A 85 10.65 -17.44 -3.50
CA GLY A 85 11.20 -16.30 -2.75
C GLY A 85 10.10 -15.38 -2.24
N PHE A 86 9.11 -15.08 -3.06
CA PHE A 86 7.96 -14.26 -2.67
C PHE A 86 7.18 -14.90 -1.51
N VAL A 87 6.86 -16.19 -1.60
CA VAL A 87 6.17 -16.92 -0.51
C VAL A 87 7.04 -16.98 0.75
N ARG A 88 8.36 -17.09 0.62
CA ARG A 88 9.30 -16.99 1.76
C ARG A 88 9.28 -15.60 2.40
N ALA A 89 9.22 -14.54 1.61
CA ALA A 89 9.12 -13.17 2.11
C ALA A 89 7.82 -12.94 2.91
N LEU A 90 6.68 -13.42 2.41
CA LEU A 90 5.42 -13.41 3.16
C LEU A 90 5.58 -14.08 4.53
N ARG A 91 6.17 -15.26 4.58
CA ARG A 91 6.39 -16.01 5.83
C ARG A 91 7.34 -15.32 6.80
N LYS A 92 8.48 -14.82 6.30
CA LYS A 92 9.44 -14.05 7.10
C LYS A 92 8.76 -12.90 7.83
N LEU A 93 7.77 -12.30 7.19
CA LEU A 93 6.98 -11.20 7.73
C LEU A 93 5.76 -11.64 8.55
N GLY A 94 5.44 -12.94 8.61
CA GLY A 94 4.24 -13.44 9.27
C GLY A 94 2.95 -13.05 8.55
N LEU A 95 3.02 -12.87 7.23
CA LEU A 95 1.87 -12.62 6.37
C LEU A 95 1.34 -13.93 5.79
N HIS A 96 0.04 -14.04 5.65
CA HIS A 96 -0.60 -15.14 4.95
C HIS A 96 -0.68 -14.86 3.45
N GLY A 97 -0.56 -15.91 2.64
CA GLY A 97 -0.73 -15.82 1.20
C GLY A 97 -2.12 -16.31 0.78
N TRP A 98 -2.75 -15.57 -0.11
CA TRP A 98 -4.01 -15.94 -0.74
C TRP A 98 -3.80 -15.97 -2.26
N ILE A 99 -3.75 -17.18 -2.84
CA ILE A 99 -3.51 -17.35 -4.27
C ILE A 99 -4.83 -17.23 -5.02
N ARG A 100 -4.85 -16.34 -6.00
CA ARG A 100 -5.95 -16.21 -6.94
C ARG A 100 -5.69 -17.10 -8.16
N SER A 101 -6.71 -17.85 -8.59
CA SER A 101 -6.63 -18.59 -9.83
C SER A 101 -6.75 -17.62 -11.02
N ASP A 102 -5.89 -17.80 -11.99
CA ASP A 102 -5.97 -17.10 -13.26
C ASP A 102 -6.76 -17.93 -14.28
N ASN A 103 -7.44 -17.27 -15.20
CA ASN A 103 -8.15 -17.91 -16.30
C ASN A 103 -7.22 -18.73 -17.20
N THR A 104 -5.93 -18.41 -17.26
CA THR A 104 -4.90 -19.15 -18.00
C THR A 104 -4.64 -20.55 -17.44
N TRP A 105 -5.08 -20.86 -16.21
CA TRP A 105 -4.91 -22.19 -15.59
C TRP A 105 -5.93 -23.22 -16.08
N LYS A 106 -7.00 -22.79 -16.76
CA LYS A 106 -8.09 -23.67 -17.16
C LYS A 106 -7.57 -24.74 -18.13
N GLY A 107 -7.58 -26.00 -17.69
CA GLY A 107 -7.21 -27.15 -18.50
C GLY A 107 -5.75 -27.57 -18.44
N ASP A 108 -4.85 -26.81 -17.80
CA ASP A 108 -3.45 -27.18 -17.65
C ASP A 108 -3.18 -27.93 -16.33
N ALA A 109 -3.41 -29.24 -16.37
CA ALA A 109 -3.18 -30.11 -15.21
C ALA A 109 -1.69 -30.21 -14.84
N ALA A 110 -0.77 -30.02 -15.79
CA ALA A 110 0.66 -30.07 -15.54
C ALA A 110 1.11 -28.82 -14.75
N TRP A 111 0.63 -27.66 -15.13
CA TRP A 111 0.85 -26.41 -14.41
C TRP A 111 0.32 -26.47 -12.97
N ILE A 112 -0.94 -26.87 -12.80
CA ILE A 112 -1.55 -27.02 -11.46
C ILE A 112 -0.75 -27.99 -10.59
N LYS A 113 -0.30 -29.11 -11.15
CA LYS A 113 0.53 -30.06 -10.43
C LYS A 113 1.89 -29.50 -10.04
N LEU A 114 2.52 -28.73 -10.92
CA LEU A 114 3.79 -28.07 -10.64
C LEU A 114 3.65 -27.03 -9.50
N LEU A 115 2.60 -26.21 -9.54
CA LEU A 115 2.31 -25.25 -8.46
C LEU A 115 2.07 -25.99 -7.14
N ASP A 116 1.28 -27.06 -7.14
CA ASP A 116 1.02 -27.87 -5.96
C ASP A 116 2.32 -28.40 -5.34
N GLN A 117 3.19 -28.98 -6.16
CA GLN A 117 4.49 -29.48 -5.72
C GLN A 117 5.39 -28.38 -5.20
N THR A 118 5.45 -27.23 -5.87
CA THR A 118 6.31 -26.11 -5.51
C THR A 118 5.83 -25.46 -4.21
N LEU A 119 4.54 -25.25 -4.06
CA LEU A 119 3.97 -24.58 -2.90
C LEU A 119 3.86 -25.52 -1.69
N ALA A 120 3.62 -26.82 -1.89
CA ALA A 120 3.59 -27.81 -0.82
C ALA A 120 4.92 -27.85 -0.05
N THR A 121 6.05 -27.77 -0.75
CA THR A 121 7.38 -27.73 -0.10
C THR A 121 7.60 -26.44 0.71
N GLN A 122 6.86 -25.40 0.39
CA GLN A 122 6.97 -24.12 1.07
C GLN A 122 5.94 -23.94 2.22
N THR A 123 4.84 -24.69 2.22
CA THR A 123 3.77 -24.58 3.22
C THR A 123 4.02 -25.39 4.49
N VAL A 124 4.90 -26.36 4.47
CA VAL A 124 5.00 -27.43 5.50
C VAL A 124 5.61 -26.98 6.82
N SER A 125 6.22 -25.81 6.94
CA SER A 125 6.96 -25.57 8.19
C SER A 125 6.31 -24.64 9.21
N HIS A 126 5.39 -23.74 8.91
CA HIS A 126 4.75 -22.89 9.93
C HIS A 126 3.41 -22.28 9.50
N GLY A 127 2.39 -23.09 9.32
CA GLY A 127 1.01 -22.80 9.70
C GLY A 127 0.29 -21.59 9.14
N GLY A 128 0.41 -21.26 7.85
CA GLY A 128 -0.50 -20.29 7.23
C GLY A 128 -1.23 -20.93 6.04
N PRO A 129 -2.55 -20.82 5.93
CA PRO A 129 -3.27 -21.37 4.79
C PRO A 129 -2.98 -20.54 3.53
N ILE A 130 -2.60 -21.22 2.45
CA ILE A 130 -2.70 -20.69 1.11
C ILE A 130 -4.06 -21.15 0.59
N ALA A 131 -4.98 -20.21 0.34
CA ALA A 131 -6.31 -20.50 -0.19
C ALA A 131 -6.38 -20.21 -1.68
N PHE A 132 -6.99 -21.10 -2.46
CA PHE A 132 -7.35 -20.83 -3.84
C PHE A 132 -8.70 -20.12 -3.89
N VAL A 133 -8.77 -19.05 -4.64
CA VAL A 133 -9.99 -18.28 -4.83
C VAL A 133 -10.20 -18.06 -6.31
N ASP A 134 -11.41 -18.30 -6.79
CA ASP A 134 -11.85 -17.65 -8.00
C ASP A 134 -12.32 -16.21 -7.64
N ASP A 135 -12.42 -15.33 -8.61
CA ASP A 135 -12.67 -13.90 -8.39
C ASP A 135 -13.98 -13.55 -7.65
N ARG A 136 -14.79 -14.53 -7.26
CA ARG A 136 -16.11 -14.31 -6.67
C ARG A 136 -16.42 -15.15 -5.43
N THR A 137 -15.70 -16.22 -5.19
CA THR A 137 -16.01 -17.12 -4.07
C THR A 137 -14.74 -17.65 -3.41
N LEU A 138 -14.72 -17.59 -2.08
CA LEU A 138 -13.67 -18.14 -1.24
C LEU A 138 -14.13 -19.46 -0.65
N ALA A 139 -13.41 -20.54 -0.91
CA ALA A 139 -13.56 -21.78 -0.17
C ALA A 139 -12.50 -21.83 0.94
N ILE A 140 -12.86 -21.45 2.15
CA ILE A 140 -11.97 -21.54 3.33
C ILE A 140 -11.86 -22.98 3.81
N ASP A 141 -12.90 -23.77 3.57
CA ASP A 141 -12.97 -25.19 3.84
C ASP A 141 -13.70 -25.88 2.65
N ALA A 142 -13.19 -26.98 2.14
CA ALA A 142 -13.83 -27.73 1.06
C ALA A 142 -15.25 -28.24 1.44
N ALA A 143 -15.60 -28.21 2.72
CA ALA A 143 -16.92 -28.55 3.26
C ALA A 143 -17.76 -27.31 3.60
N ALA A 144 -17.20 -26.11 3.58
CA ALA A 144 -17.91 -24.87 3.89
C ALA A 144 -18.59 -24.27 2.66
N ALA A 145 -19.72 -23.62 2.87
CA ALA A 145 -20.36 -22.84 1.82
C ALA A 145 -19.41 -21.73 1.31
N PRO A 146 -19.37 -21.45 0.01
CA PRO A 146 -18.52 -20.39 -0.52
C PRO A 146 -18.93 -19.04 0.07
N VAL A 147 -17.94 -18.29 0.55
CA VAL A 147 -18.13 -16.94 1.10
C VAL A 147 -18.03 -15.92 -0.03
N PRO A 148 -18.98 -14.99 -0.19
CA PRO A 148 -18.90 -13.96 -1.21
C PRO A 148 -17.68 -13.07 -0.96
N VAL A 149 -16.97 -12.72 -2.04
CA VAL A 149 -15.81 -11.83 -2.00
C VAL A 149 -16.20 -10.46 -2.55
N ALA A 150 -16.08 -9.43 -1.71
CA ALA A 150 -16.22 -8.05 -2.14
C ALA A 150 -14.85 -7.51 -2.57
N VAL A 151 -14.70 -7.23 -3.86
CA VAL A 151 -13.51 -6.57 -4.40
C VAL A 151 -13.68 -5.06 -4.23
N ILE A 152 -12.75 -4.44 -3.51
CA ILE A 152 -12.79 -3.03 -3.15
C ILE A 152 -11.55 -2.32 -3.68
N SER A 153 -11.75 -1.39 -4.60
CA SER A 153 -10.68 -0.50 -5.01
C SER A 153 -10.46 0.56 -3.93
N ALA A 154 -9.22 0.63 -3.42
CA ALA A 154 -8.87 1.61 -2.39
C ALA A 154 -8.97 3.07 -2.88
N VAL A 155 -8.92 3.30 -4.20
CA VAL A 155 -9.08 4.64 -4.79
C VAL A 155 -10.54 5.03 -5.03
N ASP A 156 -11.48 4.16 -4.73
CA ASP A 156 -12.91 4.46 -4.88
C ASP A 156 -13.40 5.31 -3.70
N PRO A 157 -14.04 6.45 -3.94
CA PRO A 157 -14.64 7.27 -2.89
C PRO A 157 -15.62 6.51 -2.00
N GLY A 158 -16.29 5.47 -2.54
CA GLY A 158 -17.19 4.60 -1.80
C GLY A 158 -16.53 3.39 -1.12
N ALA A 159 -15.21 3.28 -1.10
CA ALA A 159 -14.49 2.12 -0.59
C ALA A 159 -14.86 1.78 0.87
N LEU A 160 -14.95 2.79 1.72
CA LEU A 160 -15.31 2.61 3.12
C LEU A 160 -16.75 2.07 3.27
N ALA A 161 -17.71 2.64 2.57
CA ALA A 161 -19.10 2.19 2.60
C ALA A 161 -19.24 0.74 2.14
N ARG A 162 -18.61 0.37 1.02
CA ARG A 162 -18.64 -1.01 0.52
C ARG A 162 -17.95 -1.99 1.47
N SER A 163 -16.86 -1.59 2.13
CA SER A 163 -16.22 -2.45 3.12
C SER A 163 -17.13 -2.73 4.31
N ARG A 164 -17.87 -1.74 4.79
CA ARG A 164 -18.85 -1.90 5.88
C ARG A 164 -20.03 -2.77 5.45
N GLU A 165 -20.54 -2.57 4.24
CA GLU A 165 -21.60 -3.41 3.66
C GLU A 165 -21.17 -4.89 3.60
N ALA A 166 -19.97 -5.16 3.08
CA ALA A 166 -19.44 -6.53 3.02
C ALA A 166 -19.26 -7.13 4.41
N MET A 167 -18.77 -6.35 5.38
CA MET A 167 -18.66 -6.79 6.79
C MET A 167 -20.03 -7.16 7.38
N ILE A 168 -21.06 -6.38 7.11
CA ILE A 168 -22.42 -6.63 7.59
C ILE A 168 -22.96 -7.95 7.05
N HIS A 169 -22.64 -8.29 5.83
CA HIS A 169 -23.12 -9.50 5.16
C HIS A 169 -22.20 -10.73 5.34
N GLY A 170 -21.12 -10.61 6.11
CA GLY A 170 -20.20 -11.71 6.39
C GLY A 170 -19.32 -12.11 5.20
N GLY A 171 -19.08 -11.19 4.26
CA GLY A 171 -18.26 -11.40 3.09
C GLY A 171 -16.75 -11.24 3.36
N ALA A 172 -15.92 -11.85 2.52
CA ALA A 172 -14.49 -11.58 2.49
C ALA A 172 -14.20 -10.27 1.73
N LEU A 173 -13.16 -9.56 2.14
CA LEU A 173 -12.72 -8.30 1.53
C LEU A 173 -11.43 -8.52 0.74
N LEU A 174 -11.45 -8.19 -0.52
CA LEU A 174 -10.24 -8.13 -1.35
C LEU A 174 -10.00 -6.67 -1.77
N TRP A 175 -8.93 -6.10 -1.25
CA TRP A 175 -8.53 -4.73 -1.57
C TRP A 175 -7.55 -4.70 -2.73
N THR A 176 -7.86 -3.93 -3.76
CA THR A 176 -6.91 -3.53 -4.79
C THR A 176 -6.30 -2.19 -4.37
N ALA A 177 -5.35 -2.27 -3.46
CA ALA A 177 -4.74 -1.10 -2.81
C ALA A 177 -3.34 -0.79 -3.32
N VAL A 178 -2.63 -1.79 -3.82
CA VAL A 178 -1.30 -1.62 -4.39
C VAL A 178 -1.45 -1.25 -5.86
N GLU A 179 -0.73 -0.23 -6.30
CA GLU A 179 -0.77 0.23 -7.68
C GLU A 179 -0.15 -0.83 -8.60
N ASP A 180 -0.83 -1.19 -9.68
CA ASP A 180 -0.26 -2.00 -10.77
C ASP A 180 0.70 -1.12 -11.57
N SER A 181 1.68 -0.58 -10.93
CA SER A 181 2.64 0.20 -11.65
C SER A 181 3.89 -0.61 -11.86
N LEU A 182 4.16 -0.76 -13.03
CA LEU A 182 5.01 -1.74 -13.46
C LEU A 182 6.41 -1.45 -13.32
N TYR A 183 7.07 -0.79 -13.43
CA TYR A 183 8.50 -0.65 -13.53
C TYR A 183 8.83 0.80 -13.34
N PRO A 184 9.74 1.10 -12.43
CA PRO A 184 10.27 2.46 -12.32
C PRO A 184 10.81 2.97 -13.65
N ALA A 185 10.94 2.09 -14.58
CA ALA A 185 11.63 2.29 -15.80
C ALA A 185 10.79 2.63 -17.01
N GLY A 186 9.55 2.95 -16.82
CA GLY A 186 8.75 3.33 -17.95
C GLY A 186 8.33 2.18 -18.85
N TRP A 187 8.17 0.99 -18.31
CA TRP A 187 7.54 -0.08 -19.03
C TRP A 187 6.07 0.22 -19.28
N ALA A 188 5.67 0.15 -20.52
CA ALA A 188 4.28 0.28 -20.87
C ALA A 188 3.55 -1.04 -20.61
N PRO A 189 2.28 -1.00 -20.15
CA PRO A 189 1.51 -2.21 -19.90
C PRO A 189 1.33 -3.01 -21.18
N ALA A 190 1.35 -4.33 -21.03
CA ALA A 190 1.11 -5.26 -22.12
C ALA A 190 -0.33 -5.12 -22.66
N PRO A 191 -0.62 -5.64 -23.87
CA PRO A 191 -1.94 -5.63 -24.44
C PRO A 191 -2.99 -6.31 -23.54
N GLY A 192 -4.04 -5.59 -23.19
CA GLY A 192 -5.13 -6.09 -22.32
C GLY A 192 -4.86 -5.92 -20.83
N GLU A 193 -3.67 -5.56 -20.44
CA GLU A 193 -3.31 -5.20 -19.08
C GLU A 193 -3.80 -3.79 -18.75
N VAL A 194 -4.54 -3.67 -17.67
CA VAL A 194 -5.06 -2.38 -17.20
C VAL A 194 -4.31 -2.03 -15.93
N LEU A 195 -3.51 -0.97 -15.99
CA LEU A 195 -2.85 -0.44 -14.80
C LEU A 195 -3.92 0.12 -13.86
N ARG A 196 -4.01 -0.45 -12.68
CA ARG A 196 -4.90 0.01 -11.63
C ARG A 196 -4.20 1.04 -10.77
N LYS A 197 -4.88 2.13 -10.48
CA LYS A 197 -4.40 3.06 -9.47
C LYS A 197 -4.59 2.43 -8.10
N GLY A 198 -3.54 2.45 -7.30
CA GLY A 198 -3.55 1.95 -5.93
C GLY A 198 -3.66 3.06 -4.89
N ALA A 199 -3.77 2.67 -3.65
CA ALA A 199 -3.65 3.58 -2.50
C ALA A 199 -2.19 3.92 -2.19
N VAL A 200 -1.27 3.11 -2.70
CA VAL A 200 0.19 3.29 -2.57
C VAL A 200 0.81 3.17 -3.94
N GLY A 201 1.53 4.19 -4.33
CA GLY A 201 2.32 4.17 -5.54
C GLY A 201 3.63 3.37 -5.36
N LEU A 202 4.31 3.06 -6.47
CA LEU A 202 5.64 2.43 -6.47
C LEU A 202 6.67 3.21 -5.66
N SER A 203 6.48 4.49 -5.54
CA SER A 203 7.30 5.35 -4.72
C SER A 203 7.06 5.17 -3.21
N GLY A 204 6.08 4.32 -2.79
CA GLY A 204 5.70 4.13 -1.39
C GLY A 204 4.90 5.31 -0.82
N ASP A 205 4.55 6.31 -1.63
CA ASP A 205 3.68 7.40 -1.19
C ASP A 205 2.24 6.92 -1.04
N GLU A 206 1.64 7.27 0.08
CA GLU A 206 0.26 6.92 0.36
C GLU A 206 -0.68 7.99 -0.18
N HIS A 207 -1.70 7.55 -0.91
CA HIS A 207 -2.82 8.39 -1.31
C HIS A 207 -3.84 8.54 -0.17
N GLU A 208 -4.68 9.56 -0.22
CA GLU A 208 -5.73 9.78 0.79
C GLU A 208 -6.66 8.58 0.99
N THR A 209 -6.84 7.81 -0.06
CA THR A 209 -7.67 6.59 -0.08
C THR A 209 -7.13 5.47 0.83
N THR A 210 -5.86 5.51 1.24
CA THR A 210 -5.29 4.59 2.22
C THR A 210 -6.02 4.66 3.57
N ALA A 211 -6.64 5.78 3.88
CA ALA A 211 -7.40 5.96 5.12
C ALA A 211 -8.53 4.92 5.28
N ALA A 212 -9.26 4.60 4.20
CA ALA A 212 -10.33 3.61 4.23
C ALA A 212 -9.80 2.20 4.53
N LEU A 213 -8.69 1.79 3.90
CA LEU A 213 -8.02 0.52 4.15
C LEU A 213 -7.52 0.44 5.60
N ARG A 214 -6.83 1.47 6.09
CA ARG A 214 -6.31 1.53 7.45
C ARG A 214 -7.41 1.44 8.49
N ARG A 215 -8.49 2.20 8.32
CA ARG A 215 -9.66 2.17 9.23
C ARG A 215 -10.31 0.79 9.23
N THR A 216 -10.55 0.22 8.06
CA THR A 216 -11.18 -1.11 7.94
C THR A 216 -10.28 -2.19 8.56
N THR A 217 -8.98 -2.16 8.30
CA THR A 217 -8.04 -3.12 8.88
C THR A 217 -7.99 -3.02 10.41
N ALA A 218 -7.93 -1.80 10.96
CA ALA A 218 -7.94 -1.58 12.40
C ALA A 218 -9.26 -2.07 13.04
N LEU A 219 -10.39 -1.75 12.43
CA LEU A 219 -11.70 -2.18 12.89
C LEU A 219 -11.83 -3.70 12.88
N LEU A 220 -11.54 -4.36 11.78
CA LEU A 220 -11.61 -5.81 11.64
C LEU A 220 -10.74 -6.51 12.67
N ARG A 221 -9.52 -6.03 12.89
CA ARG A 221 -8.61 -6.59 13.88
C ARG A 221 -9.19 -6.52 15.30
N SER A 222 -9.80 -5.41 15.66
CA SER A 222 -10.35 -5.19 17.00
C SER A 222 -11.66 -5.93 17.21
N TRP A 223 -12.53 -5.94 16.21
CA TRP A 223 -13.83 -6.58 16.29
C TRP A 223 -13.82 -8.07 15.89
N ALA A 224 -12.66 -8.62 15.53
CA ALA A 224 -12.49 -9.98 15.01
C ALA A 224 -13.24 -11.04 15.80
N ARG A 225 -13.22 -10.93 17.13
CA ARG A 225 -13.89 -11.89 18.00
C ARG A 225 -15.41 -11.74 18.07
N LEU A 226 -15.91 -10.50 18.04
CA LEU A 226 -17.32 -10.19 18.21
C LEU A 226 -18.14 -10.31 16.92
N LEU A 227 -17.51 -10.06 15.78
CA LEU A 227 -18.20 -10.09 14.49
C LEU A 227 -18.91 -11.43 14.18
N PRO A 228 -18.30 -12.61 14.39
CA PRO A 228 -18.98 -13.89 14.18
C PRO A 228 -20.20 -14.08 15.08
N GLU A 229 -20.11 -13.64 16.35
CA GLU A 229 -21.22 -13.69 17.29
C GLU A 229 -22.37 -12.78 16.84
N MET A 230 -22.05 -11.59 16.36
CA MET A 230 -23.03 -10.63 15.84
C MET A 230 -23.78 -11.18 14.62
N HIS A 231 -23.08 -11.89 13.72
CA HIS A 231 -23.69 -12.49 12.53
C HIS A 231 -24.47 -13.76 12.80
N SER A 232 -24.07 -14.54 13.80
CA SER A 232 -24.76 -15.79 14.15
C SER A 232 -25.98 -15.57 15.02
N ALA A 233 -26.03 -14.47 15.75
CA ALA A 233 -27.08 -14.23 16.73
C ALA A 233 -28.39 -13.69 16.11
N ILE A 234 -28.29 -12.66 15.28
CA ILE A 234 -29.45 -11.99 14.67
C ILE A 234 -29.05 -11.39 13.32
N LEU A 235 -29.90 -11.54 12.31
CA LEU A 235 -29.69 -10.85 11.02
C LEU A 235 -29.64 -9.33 11.22
N PRO A 236 -28.77 -8.62 10.50
CA PRO A 236 -28.73 -7.16 10.52
C PRO A 236 -30.09 -6.55 10.27
N LYS A 237 -30.49 -5.58 11.10
CA LYS A 237 -31.80 -4.93 11.01
C LYS A 237 -31.64 -3.46 10.62
N PRO A 238 -32.50 -2.94 9.74
CA PRO A 238 -32.61 -1.50 9.56
C PRO A 238 -32.91 -0.83 10.91
N LEU A 239 -32.15 0.22 11.22
CA LEU A 239 -32.39 1.01 12.41
C LEU A 239 -33.76 1.69 12.32
N ALA A 240 -34.51 1.68 13.42
CA ALA A 240 -35.84 2.30 13.47
C ALA A 240 -35.71 3.83 13.36
N GLY A 241 -36.43 4.42 12.43
CA GLY A 241 -36.45 5.86 12.20
C GLY A 241 -36.72 6.23 10.74
N LYS A 242 -36.94 7.51 10.50
CA LYS A 242 -36.99 8.05 9.14
C LYS A 242 -35.67 8.74 8.84
N PHE A 243 -34.87 8.14 7.99
CA PHE A 243 -33.62 8.73 7.56
C PHE A 243 -33.79 9.50 6.24
N PRO A 244 -33.04 10.58 6.03
CA PRO A 244 -32.97 11.24 4.74
C PRO A 244 -32.54 10.27 3.62
N ALA A 245 -32.90 10.62 2.38
CA ALA A 245 -32.43 9.85 1.22
C ALA A 245 -30.89 9.82 1.19
N GLY A 246 -30.34 8.63 0.99
CA GLY A 246 -28.89 8.40 0.99
C GLY A 246 -28.29 8.03 2.35
N ILE A 247 -29.07 8.02 3.43
CA ILE A 247 -28.62 7.48 4.73
C ILE A 247 -29.11 6.06 4.89
N THR A 248 -28.19 5.14 5.14
CA THR A 248 -28.48 3.75 5.50
C THR A 248 -27.91 3.47 6.88
N ALA A 249 -28.73 2.95 7.78
CA ALA A 249 -28.30 2.56 9.13
C ALA A 249 -28.78 1.15 9.46
N LEU A 250 -27.86 0.28 9.86
CA LEU A 250 -28.11 -1.11 10.20
C LEU A 250 -27.56 -1.41 11.60
N GLU A 251 -28.31 -2.15 12.39
CA GLU A 251 -27.93 -2.58 13.72
C GLU A 251 -27.51 -4.05 13.70
N LEU A 252 -26.37 -4.34 14.31
CA LEU A 252 -25.86 -5.69 14.58
C LEU A 252 -25.78 -5.88 16.09
N VAL A 253 -26.22 -7.03 16.58
CA VAL A 253 -26.35 -7.31 18.03
C VAL A 253 -25.75 -8.65 18.35
N SER A 254 -24.93 -8.71 19.43
CA SER A 254 -24.51 -9.94 20.10
C SER A 254 -24.86 -9.89 21.60
N ALA A 255 -24.46 -10.91 22.33
CA ALA A 255 -24.67 -10.95 23.79
C ALA A 255 -23.78 -9.95 24.57
N SER A 256 -22.64 -9.59 24.03
CA SER A 256 -21.59 -8.78 24.69
C SER A 256 -21.35 -7.42 24.04
N ALA A 257 -21.93 -7.17 22.86
CA ALA A 257 -21.75 -5.92 22.14
C ALA A 257 -22.84 -5.73 21.07
N SER A 258 -23.07 -4.48 20.74
CA SER A 258 -23.83 -4.07 19.56
C SER A 258 -23.06 -3.04 18.76
N ALA A 259 -23.38 -2.92 17.50
CA ALA A 259 -22.86 -1.89 16.64
C ALA A 259 -23.92 -1.34 15.70
N VAL A 260 -23.81 -0.08 15.36
CA VAL A 260 -24.60 0.52 14.27
C VAL A 260 -23.65 0.86 13.14
N SER A 261 -23.86 0.23 11.99
CA SER A 261 -23.22 0.66 10.75
C SER A 261 -24.11 1.71 10.10
N ILE A 262 -23.60 2.91 9.93
CA ILE A 262 -24.32 4.01 9.29
C ILE A 262 -23.48 4.60 8.15
N THR A 263 -24.09 4.73 6.98
CA THR A 263 -23.47 5.20 5.76
C THR A 263 -24.23 6.39 5.21
N ASN A 264 -23.52 7.43 4.82
CA ASN A 264 -24.04 8.58 4.12
C ASN A 264 -23.59 8.57 2.66
N SER A 265 -24.43 8.08 1.76
CA SER A 265 -24.25 8.17 0.30
C SER A 265 -24.91 9.41 -0.31
N GLY A 266 -25.51 10.27 0.50
CA GLY A 266 -26.11 11.54 0.08
C GLY A 266 -25.07 12.65 -0.09
N PRO A 267 -25.46 13.78 -0.68
CA PRO A 267 -24.58 14.91 -0.97
C PRO A 267 -24.35 15.85 0.21
N SER A 268 -25.11 15.70 1.30
CA SER A 268 -25.10 16.62 2.44
C SER A 268 -24.63 15.93 3.72
N LEU A 269 -24.04 16.69 4.63
CA LEU A 269 -23.72 16.22 5.98
C LEU A 269 -25.00 15.72 6.65
N PHE A 270 -24.97 14.47 7.13
CA PHE A 270 -25.97 13.97 8.07
C PHE A 270 -25.56 14.40 9.48
N HIS A 271 -26.48 14.99 10.22
CA HIS A 271 -26.25 15.36 11.62
C HIS A 271 -27.59 15.29 12.34
N ASP A 272 -27.82 14.21 13.10
CA ASP A 272 -29.07 13.96 13.80
C ASP A 272 -28.87 12.99 15.00
N GLU A 273 -29.92 12.82 15.79
CA GLU A 273 -29.97 11.78 16.83
C GLU A 273 -30.19 10.40 16.21
N LEU A 274 -29.63 9.36 16.85
CA LEU A 274 -29.94 7.98 16.54
C LEU A 274 -30.65 7.33 17.73
N ARG A 275 -31.67 6.51 17.45
CA ARG A 275 -32.38 5.71 18.44
C ARG A 275 -32.07 4.24 18.23
N VAL A 276 -31.31 3.67 19.14
CA VAL A 276 -30.80 2.30 19.05
C VAL A 276 -31.35 1.45 20.16
N TYR A 277 -31.66 0.20 19.90
CA TYR A 277 -32.01 -0.74 20.93
C TYR A 277 -30.76 -1.23 21.65
N GLU A 278 -30.70 -1.02 22.97
CA GLU A 278 -29.63 -1.52 23.81
C GLU A 278 -29.98 -2.89 24.37
N PRO A 279 -29.31 -3.98 23.99
CA PRO A 279 -29.68 -5.35 24.38
C PRO A 279 -29.45 -5.63 25.87
N LEU A 280 -28.48 -4.99 26.51
CA LEU A 280 -28.16 -5.20 27.93
C LEU A 280 -29.22 -4.63 28.83
N SER A 281 -29.63 -3.38 28.62
CA SER A 281 -30.69 -2.73 29.43
C SER A 281 -32.11 -2.98 28.92
N ARG A 282 -32.24 -3.54 27.71
CA ARG A 282 -33.50 -3.73 26.97
C ARG A 282 -34.29 -2.42 26.78
N ARG A 283 -33.62 -1.32 26.62
CA ARG A 283 -34.19 0.02 26.44
C ARG A 283 -33.75 0.63 25.13
N THR A 284 -34.47 1.66 24.70
CA THR A 284 -34.03 2.50 23.60
C THR A 284 -33.01 3.51 24.11
N LEU A 285 -31.82 3.43 23.62
CA LEU A 285 -30.75 4.38 23.83
C LEU A 285 -30.88 5.51 22.80
N VAL A 286 -30.72 6.74 23.22
CA VAL A 286 -30.66 7.91 22.34
C VAL A 286 -29.22 8.39 22.29
N ILE A 287 -28.64 8.38 21.09
CA ILE A 287 -27.34 8.98 20.80
C ILE A 287 -27.61 10.39 20.25
N PRO A 288 -27.28 11.45 20.98
CA PRO A 288 -27.87 12.77 20.73
C PRO A 288 -27.35 13.47 19.47
N SER A 289 -26.18 13.11 19.01
CA SER A 289 -25.55 13.82 17.89
C SER A 289 -24.57 12.91 17.15
N VAL A 290 -24.94 12.45 15.97
CA VAL A 290 -24.06 11.70 15.07
C VAL A 290 -23.88 12.49 13.79
N ALA A 291 -22.63 12.82 13.47
CA ALA A 291 -22.29 13.59 12.28
C ALA A 291 -21.54 12.70 11.27
N ILE A 292 -22.04 12.60 10.03
CA ILE A 292 -21.47 11.77 8.97
C ILE A 292 -21.38 12.56 7.69
N ALA A 293 -20.17 12.78 7.22
CA ALA A 293 -19.93 13.50 5.96
C ALA A 293 -20.41 12.71 4.73
N PRO A 294 -20.66 13.36 3.60
CA PRO A 294 -20.93 12.68 2.33
C PRO A 294 -19.84 11.66 1.98
N GLY A 295 -20.24 10.46 1.57
CA GLY A 295 -19.34 9.35 1.25
C GLY A 295 -18.74 8.63 2.45
N GLU A 296 -18.98 9.09 3.68
CA GLU A 296 -18.48 8.46 4.90
C GLU A 296 -19.38 7.29 5.35
N SER A 297 -18.73 6.35 6.05
CA SER A 297 -19.40 5.27 6.77
C SER A 297 -18.75 5.09 8.13
N LEU A 298 -19.56 4.92 9.17
CA LEU A 298 -19.12 4.73 10.55
C LEU A 298 -19.67 3.41 11.09
N TRP A 299 -18.86 2.78 11.96
CA TRP A 299 -19.21 1.63 12.76
C TRP A 299 -19.24 2.04 14.22
N LEU A 300 -20.42 2.43 14.71
CA LEU A 300 -20.59 2.99 16.05
C LEU A 300 -20.73 1.88 17.09
N PRO A 301 -19.91 1.86 18.15
CA PRO A 301 -20.00 0.89 19.22
C PRO A 301 -21.20 1.21 20.13
N ILE A 302 -21.96 0.20 20.51
CA ILE A 302 -23.11 0.29 21.42
C ILE A 302 -22.98 -0.82 22.45
N SER A 303 -23.08 -0.48 23.73
CA SER A 303 -23.03 -1.45 24.86
C SER A 303 -21.88 -2.45 24.78
N VAL A 304 -20.70 -1.98 24.38
CA VAL A 304 -19.51 -2.83 24.23
C VAL A 304 -18.85 -3.05 25.58
N SER A 305 -18.81 -4.29 26.06
CA SER A 305 -18.18 -4.64 27.34
C SER A 305 -16.71 -4.20 27.39
N LEU A 306 -16.30 -3.59 28.49
CA LEU A 306 -14.90 -3.28 28.79
C LEU A 306 -14.15 -4.51 29.34
N GLY A 307 -14.85 -5.51 29.87
CA GLY A 307 -14.26 -6.73 30.38
C GLY A 307 -13.79 -7.69 29.26
N PRO A 308 -13.23 -8.86 29.63
CA PRO A 308 -12.68 -9.85 28.70
C PRO A 308 -13.67 -10.40 27.67
N ALA A 309 -14.97 -10.25 27.89
CA ALA A 309 -16.00 -10.60 26.92
C ALA A 309 -16.13 -9.57 25.77
N GLY A 310 -15.63 -8.35 25.95
CA GLY A 310 -15.66 -7.27 24.94
C GLY A 310 -14.48 -7.29 23.99
N LEU A 311 -14.07 -6.11 23.52
CA LEU A 311 -12.96 -5.94 22.56
C LEU A 311 -11.58 -6.07 23.22
N CYS A 312 -11.47 -5.81 24.50
CA CYS A 312 -10.20 -5.84 25.24
C CYS A 312 -10.01 -7.20 25.94
N THR A 313 -9.13 -8.05 25.40
CA THR A 313 -8.88 -9.38 25.97
C THR A 313 -8.16 -9.33 27.32
N ASP A 314 -7.33 -8.30 27.53
CA ASP A 314 -6.46 -8.15 28.71
C ASP A 314 -7.13 -7.29 29.82
N CYS A 315 -8.33 -6.81 29.58
CA CYS A 315 -9.08 -5.96 30.50
C CYS A 315 -9.77 -6.78 31.62
N THR A 316 -9.01 -7.61 32.33
CA THR A 316 -9.53 -8.47 33.39
C THR A 316 -9.98 -7.70 34.66
N ASN A 317 -9.58 -6.44 34.78
CA ASN A 317 -9.93 -5.56 35.92
C ASN A 317 -11.33 -4.95 35.83
N PHE A 318 -12.01 -5.12 34.69
CA PHE A 318 -13.35 -4.59 34.48
C PHE A 318 -14.40 -5.66 34.68
N ALA A 319 -15.46 -5.31 35.39
CA ALA A 319 -16.63 -6.18 35.52
C ALA A 319 -17.42 -6.26 34.22
N SER A 320 -18.17 -7.33 34.02
CA SER A 320 -18.98 -7.51 32.80
C SER A 320 -20.08 -6.45 32.63
N ALA A 321 -20.43 -5.71 33.66
CA ALA A 321 -21.39 -4.61 33.62
C ALA A 321 -20.74 -3.28 33.16
N GLU A 322 -19.41 -3.18 33.21
CA GLU A 322 -18.70 -2.01 32.74
C GLU A 322 -18.58 -2.07 31.20
N ASN A 323 -19.01 -1.01 30.53
CA ASN A 323 -19.12 -1.00 29.10
C ASN A 323 -18.99 0.40 28.52
N ILE A 324 -18.69 0.46 27.22
CA ILE A 324 -18.97 1.65 26.42
C ILE A 324 -20.47 1.65 26.15
N VAL A 325 -21.19 2.59 26.73
CA VAL A 325 -22.64 2.73 26.49
C VAL A 325 -22.87 3.07 25.01
N TYR A 326 -22.15 4.06 24.50
CA TYR A 326 -22.03 4.36 23.07
C TYR A 326 -20.82 5.27 22.80
N ALA A 327 -20.42 5.31 21.54
CA ALA A 327 -19.61 6.40 21.03
C ALA A 327 -20.17 6.90 19.69
N THR A 328 -19.97 8.20 19.40
CA THR A 328 -20.39 8.83 18.15
C THR A 328 -19.35 8.71 17.04
N ASN A 329 -18.24 8.05 17.34
CA ASN A 329 -17.12 7.78 16.42
C ASN A 329 -16.83 6.27 16.42
N GLU A 330 -16.13 5.83 15.37
CA GLU A 330 -15.79 4.43 15.15
C GLU A 330 -14.68 3.99 16.12
N LEU A 331 -14.94 3.00 16.94
CA LEU A 331 -13.97 2.45 17.90
C LEU A 331 -13.02 1.47 17.18
N LEU A 332 -11.73 1.77 17.21
CA LEU A 332 -10.69 0.98 16.54
C LEU A 332 -9.92 0.05 17.48
N SER A 333 -9.76 0.39 18.77
CA SER A 333 -9.15 -0.49 19.77
C SER A 333 -9.48 -0.07 21.20
N ILE A 334 -9.38 -1.03 22.13
CA ILE A 334 -9.41 -0.81 23.58
C ILE A 334 -8.22 -1.57 24.17
N GLU A 335 -7.48 -0.92 25.05
CA GLU A 335 -6.34 -1.49 25.78
C GLU A 335 -6.41 -1.02 27.24
N TYR A 336 -6.01 -1.87 28.17
CA TYR A 336 -5.86 -1.49 29.58
C TYR A 336 -4.45 -1.85 30.04
N GLU A 337 -3.67 -0.83 30.37
CA GLU A 337 -2.29 -1.00 30.82
C GLU A 337 -1.95 0.02 31.90
N ASN A 338 -1.31 -0.43 32.97
CA ASN A 338 -0.83 0.44 34.08
C ASN A 338 -1.91 1.36 34.66
N GLY A 339 -3.14 0.83 34.85
CA GLY A 339 -4.24 1.62 35.41
C GLY A 339 -4.89 2.61 34.44
N ILE A 340 -4.49 2.60 33.17
CA ILE A 340 -5.05 3.46 32.13
C ILE A 340 -5.87 2.65 31.15
N LEU A 341 -7.15 3.02 30.99
CA LEU A 341 -7.99 2.57 29.91
C LEU A 341 -7.75 3.46 28.69
N ALA A 342 -7.16 2.91 27.66
CA ALA A 342 -6.89 3.58 26.40
C ALA A 342 -7.83 3.07 25.30
N MET A 343 -8.42 4.01 24.56
CA MET A 343 -9.31 3.73 23.44
C MET A 343 -8.81 4.49 22.21
N GLU A 344 -8.84 3.88 21.05
CA GLU A 344 -8.52 4.53 19.79
C GLU A 344 -9.77 4.62 18.92
N PHE A 345 -10.04 5.82 18.40
CA PHE A 345 -11.19 6.08 17.54
C PHE A 345 -10.75 6.58 16.16
N ALA A 346 -11.56 6.26 15.15
CA ALA A 346 -11.57 7.02 13.90
C ALA A 346 -12.56 8.18 14.07
N ALA A 347 -12.04 9.41 14.18
CA ALA A 347 -12.81 10.61 14.45
C ALA A 347 -12.65 11.65 13.32
N PRO A 348 -13.33 11.47 12.17
CA PRO A 348 -13.35 12.49 11.12
C PRO A 348 -14.06 13.77 11.56
N GLN A 349 -14.96 13.67 12.50
CA GLN A 349 -15.66 14.75 13.19
C GLN A 349 -15.46 14.61 14.70
N ALA A 350 -15.55 15.72 15.42
CA ALA A 350 -15.58 15.68 16.88
C ALA A 350 -16.81 14.91 17.36
N GLY A 351 -16.67 14.20 18.46
CA GLY A 351 -17.75 13.39 19.02
C GLY A 351 -17.58 13.15 20.52
N GLU A 352 -18.24 12.14 21.01
CA GLU A 352 -18.21 11.75 22.43
C GLU A 352 -18.24 10.23 22.62
N VAL A 353 -17.76 9.79 23.77
CA VAL A 353 -17.96 8.42 24.27
C VAL A 353 -18.50 8.47 25.70
N ILE A 354 -19.48 7.64 25.98
CA ILE A 354 -20.05 7.46 27.30
C ILE A 354 -19.63 6.07 27.82
N LEU A 355 -18.99 6.06 28.99
CA LEU A 355 -18.58 4.84 29.68
C LEU A 355 -19.49 4.61 30.89
N GLN A 356 -19.96 3.38 31.07
CA GLN A 356 -20.56 2.88 32.32
C GLN A 356 -19.43 2.24 33.13
N LEU A 357 -19.11 2.75 34.29
CA LEU A 357 -17.99 2.31 35.10
C LEU A 357 -18.47 1.96 36.55
N ALA A 358 -17.78 1.04 37.22
CA ALA A 358 -18.07 0.69 38.60
C ALA A 358 -17.57 1.73 39.60
N ARG A 359 -16.67 2.61 39.19
CA ARG A 359 -16.06 3.67 40.02
C ARG A 359 -15.70 4.88 39.17
N GLN A 360 -15.63 6.02 39.84
CA GLN A 360 -15.14 7.24 39.21
C GLN A 360 -13.66 7.09 38.79
N PRO A 361 -13.28 7.48 37.56
CA PRO A 361 -11.90 7.56 37.15
C PRO A 361 -11.11 8.52 38.05
N VAL A 362 -9.84 8.22 38.27
CA VAL A 362 -8.99 9.06 39.13
C VAL A 362 -8.31 10.20 38.35
N GLY A 363 -8.45 10.22 37.01
CA GLY A 363 -7.84 11.22 36.12
C GLY A 363 -6.31 11.12 36.06
N PRO A 364 -5.61 11.87 35.18
CA PRO A 364 -6.21 12.75 34.17
C PRO A 364 -6.82 11.96 33.01
N PHE A 365 -7.69 12.61 32.28
CA PHE A 365 -8.12 12.16 30.97
C PHE A 365 -7.19 12.78 29.90
N LEU A 366 -6.72 11.98 28.95
CA LEU A 366 -5.85 12.41 27.86
C LEU A 366 -6.55 12.20 26.52
N ALA A 367 -6.78 13.29 25.79
CA ALA A 367 -7.25 13.22 24.41
C ALA A 367 -6.13 13.70 23.48
N ALA A 368 -5.70 12.84 22.57
CA ALA A 368 -4.57 13.07 21.67
C ALA A 368 -3.29 13.54 22.41
N GLY A 369 -3.03 12.96 23.60
CA GLY A 369 -1.88 13.29 24.43
C GLY A 369 -2.03 14.55 25.30
N LYS A 370 -3.12 15.29 25.18
CA LYS A 370 -3.38 16.51 25.99
C LYS A 370 -4.31 16.20 27.15
N PRO A 371 -3.99 16.67 28.37
CA PRO A 371 -4.93 16.59 29.47
C PRO A 371 -6.25 17.29 29.12
N THR A 372 -7.34 16.62 29.37
CA THR A 372 -8.70 17.08 29.07
C THR A 372 -9.61 16.67 30.25
N ASP A 373 -10.59 17.49 30.56
CA ASP A 373 -11.57 17.18 31.59
C ASP A 373 -12.58 16.15 31.06
N PHE A 374 -13.19 15.41 31.99
CA PHE A 374 -14.31 14.53 31.73
C PHE A 374 -15.47 14.88 32.69
N GLU A 375 -16.67 14.61 32.23
CA GLU A 375 -17.86 14.78 33.06
C GLU A 375 -18.16 13.45 33.77
N TRP A 376 -18.35 13.48 35.08
CA TRP A 376 -18.76 12.30 35.87
C TRP A 376 -20.17 12.48 36.40
N ASP A 377 -21.06 11.54 36.05
CA ASP A 377 -22.40 11.41 36.57
C ASP A 377 -22.41 10.31 37.62
N GLU A 378 -22.34 10.69 38.91
CA GLU A 378 -22.31 9.76 40.03
C GLU A 378 -23.62 8.99 40.17
N ALA A 379 -24.77 9.60 39.84
CA ALA A 379 -26.07 8.95 39.95
C ALA A 379 -26.22 7.77 38.99
N HIS A 380 -25.61 7.85 37.84
CA HIS A 380 -25.65 6.80 36.82
C HIS A 380 -24.31 6.07 36.64
N MET A 381 -23.29 6.41 37.44
CA MET A 381 -21.92 5.86 37.34
C MET A 381 -21.36 5.95 35.91
N ARG A 382 -21.46 7.13 35.31
CA ARG A 382 -21.07 7.34 33.90
C ARG A 382 -20.01 8.42 33.76
N ALA A 383 -19.02 8.12 32.92
CA ALA A 383 -18.05 9.11 32.44
C ALA A 383 -18.38 9.49 31.00
N ARG A 384 -18.45 10.80 30.75
CA ARG A 384 -18.60 11.38 29.41
C ARG A 384 -17.29 12.02 28.99
N LEU A 385 -16.78 11.60 27.86
CA LEU A 385 -15.48 12.02 27.32
C LEU A 385 -15.66 12.58 25.91
N THR A 386 -15.02 13.73 25.65
CA THR A 386 -15.03 14.32 24.31
C THR A 386 -13.98 13.68 23.42
N ILE A 387 -14.36 13.30 22.22
CA ILE A 387 -13.47 12.81 21.17
C ILE A 387 -13.17 13.96 20.23
N PRO A 388 -11.92 14.51 20.19
CA PRO A 388 -11.59 15.58 19.26
C PRO A 388 -11.54 15.05 17.82
N ALA A 389 -11.91 15.91 16.85
CA ALA A 389 -11.72 15.59 15.44
C ALA A 389 -10.23 15.42 15.14
N SER A 390 -9.88 14.40 14.36
CA SER A 390 -8.51 14.13 13.96
C SER A 390 -8.33 14.37 12.46
N ARG A 391 -7.27 15.09 12.11
CA ARG A 391 -6.79 15.26 10.73
C ARG A 391 -5.62 14.33 10.39
N GLN A 392 -5.25 13.43 11.32
CA GLN A 392 -4.24 12.42 11.04
C GLN A 392 -4.75 11.44 10.00
N GLN A 393 -3.84 10.77 9.30
CA GLN A 393 -4.19 9.76 8.33
C GLN A 393 -5.05 8.65 8.97
N GLY A 394 -6.20 8.35 8.36
CA GLY A 394 -7.22 7.48 8.94
C GLY A 394 -8.04 8.13 10.07
N ASN A 395 -7.91 9.45 10.28
CA ASN A 395 -8.63 10.24 11.29
C ASN A 395 -8.51 9.66 12.72
N ARG A 396 -7.36 9.06 13.06
CA ARG A 396 -7.16 8.36 14.31
C ARG A 396 -6.90 9.29 15.47
N VAL A 397 -7.53 9.03 16.60
CA VAL A 397 -7.29 9.71 17.87
C VAL A 397 -7.28 8.71 19.00
N ARG A 398 -6.30 8.81 19.90
CA ARG A 398 -6.22 7.99 21.11
C ARG A 398 -6.69 8.80 22.31
N ILE A 399 -7.52 8.16 23.13
CA ILE A 399 -8.06 8.68 24.36
C ILE A 399 -7.62 7.76 25.50
N GLY A 400 -7.11 8.31 26.57
CA GLY A 400 -6.72 7.55 27.77
C GLY A 400 -7.35 8.14 29.02
N ILE A 401 -7.91 7.27 29.89
CA ILE A 401 -8.46 7.66 31.17
C ILE A 401 -7.82 6.82 32.28
N ALA A 402 -7.30 7.50 33.33
CA ALA A 402 -6.72 6.82 34.45
C ALA A 402 -7.82 6.25 35.37
N MET A 403 -7.87 4.94 35.50
CA MET A 403 -8.78 4.19 36.37
C MET A 403 -8.17 3.91 37.74
N GLU A 404 -6.85 3.96 37.83
CA GLU A 404 -6.06 3.78 39.04
C GLU A 404 -4.97 4.86 39.06
N ALA A 405 -4.61 5.36 40.22
CA ALA A 405 -3.46 6.24 40.37
C ALA A 405 -2.20 5.40 40.20
N PRO A 406 -1.50 5.47 39.07
CA PRO A 406 -0.31 4.67 38.88
C PRO A 406 0.81 5.21 39.80
N GLU A 407 1.36 4.37 40.65
CA GLU A 407 2.53 4.72 41.47
C GLU A 407 3.75 5.03 40.62
N THR A 408 3.82 4.39 39.45
CA THR A 408 4.87 4.58 38.45
C THR A 408 4.24 4.69 37.09
N SER A 409 4.20 5.88 36.52
CA SER A 409 3.69 6.09 35.16
C SER A 409 4.54 7.08 34.40
N ALA A 410 4.45 6.97 33.08
CA ALA A 410 5.06 7.93 32.18
C ALA A 410 4.14 8.16 30.97
N PHE A 411 4.14 9.38 30.47
CA PHE A 411 3.29 9.80 29.37
C PHE A 411 4.14 10.44 28.27
N PHE A 412 3.74 10.19 27.03
CA PHE A 412 4.24 10.94 25.89
C PHE A 412 3.43 12.24 25.75
N ASN A 413 4.11 13.38 25.75
CA ASN A 413 3.47 14.66 25.57
C ASN A 413 3.34 14.97 24.07
N GLU A 414 2.12 15.14 23.59
CA GLU A 414 1.78 15.57 22.21
C GLU A 414 2.44 14.76 21.06
N LEU A 415 2.73 13.48 21.29
CA LEU A 415 3.39 12.65 20.29
C LEU A 415 2.40 12.07 19.28
N HIS A 416 2.35 12.63 18.06
CA HIS A 416 1.45 12.19 17.01
C HIS A 416 2.15 11.51 15.84
N ARG A 417 3.34 11.99 15.48
CA ARG A 417 4.12 11.53 14.34
C ARG A 417 5.60 11.81 14.51
N LEU A 418 6.43 11.03 13.84
CA LEU A 418 7.86 11.27 13.72
C LEU A 418 8.21 11.52 12.25
N VAL A 419 9.06 12.49 12.01
CA VAL A 419 9.52 12.86 10.66
C VAL A 419 10.70 11.98 10.27
N ILE A 420 10.58 11.30 9.13
CA ILE A 420 11.60 10.43 8.57
C ILE A 420 12.82 11.25 8.15
N GLY A 421 14.02 10.73 8.42
CA GLY A 421 15.30 11.32 8.02
C GLY A 421 15.69 12.58 8.83
N ARG A 422 14.97 12.90 9.88
CA ARG A 422 15.25 14.05 10.77
C ARG A 422 15.32 13.63 12.24
N LYS A 423 15.90 14.49 13.06
CA LYS A 423 15.77 14.41 14.50
C LYS A 423 14.40 14.95 14.92
N ASN A 424 13.73 14.19 15.79
CA ASN A 424 12.41 14.51 16.31
C ASN A 424 12.52 14.67 17.82
N THR A 425 11.88 15.68 18.38
CA THR A 425 11.78 15.81 19.84
C THR A 425 10.57 15.03 20.32
N VAL A 426 10.80 14.09 21.23
CA VAL A 426 9.78 13.30 21.92
C VAL A 426 9.81 13.70 23.38
N SER A 427 8.84 14.47 23.79
CA SER A 427 8.71 14.93 25.18
C SER A 427 7.95 13.93 26.03
N THR A 428 8.44 13.65 27.22
CA THR A 428 7.85 12.69 28.15
C THR A 428 7.73 13.27 29.54
N ILE A 429 6.68 12.87 30.26
CA ILE A 429 6.39 13.30 31.62
C ILE A 429 6.30 12.05 32.50
N TYR A 430 6.93 12.06 33.63
CA TYR A 430 6.97 10.96 34.59
C TYR A 430 6.26 11.31 35.88
N SER A 431 5.73 10.30 36.58
CA SER A 431 5.01 10.47 37.84
C SER A 431 5.89 11.04 38.96
N SER A 432 7.21 10.80 38.91
CA SER A 432 8.17 11.38 39.83
C SER A 432 9.57 11.51 39.24
N PRO A 433 10.45 12.37 39.84
CA PRO A 433 11.84 12.47 39.44
C PRO A 433 12.62 11.15 39.54
N GLU A 434 12.31 10.31 40.53
CA GLU A 434 12.94 9.01 40.74
C GLU A 434 12.57 8.04 39.62
N VAL A 435 11.33 8.09 39.11
CA VAL A 435 10.89 7.31 37.97
C VAL A 435 11.59 7.81 36.71
N ALA A 436 11.65 9.13 36.51
CA ALA A 436 12.35 9.74 35.37
C ALA A 436 13.83 9.32 35.30
N ALA A 437 14.53 9.35 36.45
CA ALA A 437 15.95 9.03 36.53
C ALA A 437 16.29 7.57 36.15
N ARG A 438 15.33 6.64 36.30
CA ARG A 438 15.50 5.21 35.97
C ARG A 438 14.90 4.84 34.61
N SER A 439 14.24 5.80 33.96
CA SER A 439 13.51 5.53 32.73
C SER A 439 14.38 5.65 31.48
N ARG A 440 14.00 4.92 30.47
CA ARG A 440 14.58 4.96 29.14
C ARG A 440 13.47 4.87 28.07
N LEU A 441 13.73 5.49 26.95
CA LEU A 441 12.90 5.31 25.74
C LEU A 441 13.38 4.10 24.97
N ARG A 442 12.51 3.10 24.83
CA ARG A 442 12.74 1.93 23.97
C ARG A 442 12.22 2.24 22.57
N LEU A 443 13.06 2.00 21.61
CA LEU A 443 12.84 2.25 20.19
C LEU A 443 12.94 0.94 19.39
N PRO A 444 12.32 0.86 18.20
CA PRO A 444 12.59 -0.21 17.25
C PRO A 444 14.05 -0.22 16.78
N ASP A 445 14.47 -1.35 16.20
CA ASP A 445 15.81 -1.49 15.62
C ASP A 445 16.07 -0.43 14.53
N GLY A 446 17.28 0.11 14.49
CA GLY A 446 17.68 1.16 13.55
C GLY A 446 17.37 2.59 14.00
N TYR A 447 16.55 2.78 15.04
CA TYR A 447 16.27 4.10 15.61
C TYR A 447 17.27 4.43 16.71
N THR A 448 17.57 5.71 16.88
CA THR A 448 18.44 6.19 17.97
C THR A 448 17.78 7.30 18.75
N ALA A 449 18.05 7.39 20.05
CA ALA A 449 17.59 8.48 20.87
C ALA A 449 18.72 9.00 21.76
N THR A 450 18.71 10.31 21.96
CA THR A 450 19.54 11.00 22.96
C THR A 450 18.63 11.74 23.93
N SER A 451 18.77 11.52 25.23
CA SER A 451 17.95 12.17 26.23
C SER A 451 18.52 13.56 26.60
N VAL A 452 17.62 14.51 26.78
CA VAL A 452 17.92 15.85 27.30
C VAL A 452 16.94 16.12 28.44
N ASN A 453 17.46 16.25 29.65
CA ASN A 453 16.61 16.54 30.82
C ASN A 453 16.08 17.96 30.72
N LYS A 454 14.77 18.14 30.80
CA LYS A 454 14.07 19.42 30.75
C LYS A 454 13.71 19.91 32.16
N SER A 455 13.21 19.00 32.99
CA SER A 455 12.91 19.22 34.40
C SER A 455 13.10 17.92 35.18
N PRO A 456 13.00 17.88 36.50
CA PRO A 456 13.21 16.68 37.29
C PRO A 456 12.35 15.48 36.88
N ASN A 457 11.14 15.70 36.40
CA ASN A 457 10.19 14.69 35.98
C ASN A 457 9.80 14.76 34.48
N GLU A 458 10.52 15.59 33.68
CA GLU A 458 10.33 15.68 32.23
C GLU A 458 11.63 15.42 31.49
N ILE A 459 11.57 14.58 30.50
CA ILE A 459 12.71 14.25 29.62
C ILE A 459 12.28 14.47 28.17
N ASP A 460 13.06 15.23 27.44
CA ASP A 460 12.98 15.31 25.99
C ASP A 460 13.98 14.31 25.39
N TYR A 461 13.52 13.51 24.44
CA TYR A 461 14.36 12.61 23.66
C TYR A 461 14.51 13.16 22.25
N GLU A 462 15.73 13.37 21.77
CA GLU A 462 15.99 13.55 20.36
C GLU A 462 16.03 12.19 19.67
N VAL A 463 14.96 11.86 18.94
CA VAL A 463 14.82 10.60 18.24
C VAL A 463 15.17 10.77 16.77
N ALA A 464 16.15 10.03 16.28
CA ALA A 464 16.46 9.94 14.86
C ALA A 464 15.70 8.75 14.24
N VAL A 465 14.93 9.05 13.21
CA VAL A 465 14.22 8.04 12.40
C VAL A 465 15.07 7.72 11.18
N PRO A 466 15.30 6.42 10.87
CA PRO A 466 16.03 6.02 9.67
C PRO A 466 15.43 6.61 8.40
N ALA A 467 16.27 6.98 7.43
CA ALA A 467 15.81 7.55 6.17
C ALA A 467 15.00 6.55 5.32
N GLU A 468 15.34 5.26 5.44
CA GLU A 468 14.66 4.13 4.81
C GLU A 468 13.29 3.77 5.42
N ALA A 469 12.91 4.43 6.51
CA ALA A 469 11.62 4.19 7.13
C ALA A 469 10.45 4.54 6.20
N ILE A 470 9.40 3.73 6.24
CA ILE A 470 8.28 3.82 5.30
C ILE A 470 7.29 4.89 5.75
N HIS A 471 7.01 5.85 4.88
CA HIS A 471 5.98 6.87 5.11
C HIS A 471 4.61 6.23 5.41
N GLY A 472 3.92 6.79 6.40
CA GLY A 472 2.59 6.32 6.81
C GLY A 472 2.59 5.06 7.67
N SER A 473 3.72 4.36 7.80
CA SER A 473 3.82 3.24 8.72
C SER A 473 3.75 3.70 10.18
N PHE A 474 3.47 2.75 11.08
CA PHE A 474 3.44 3.02 12.52
C PHE A 474 4.55 2.29 13.23
N VAL A 475 5.15 2.97 14.20
CA VAL A 475 6.11 2.38 15.12
C VAL A 475 5.59 2.47 16.54
N SER A 476 5.97 1.50 17.38
CA SER A 476 5.66 1.51 18.81
C SER A 476 6.88 2.02 19.57
N LEU A 477 6.68 3.04 20.37
CA LEU A 477 7.64 3.53 21.35
C LEU A 477 7.19 3.10 22.73
N ALA A 478 8.12 2.74 23.61
CA ALA A 478 7.80 2.40 24.98
C ALA A 478 8.72 3.18 25.95
N LEU A 479 8.14 3.68 27.02
CA LEU A 479 8.87 4.19 28.18
C LEU A 479 9.01 3.05 29.18
N GLU A 480 10.22 2.74 29.59
CA GLU A 480 10.51 1.63 30.50
C GLU A 480 11.35 2.13 31.69
N ALA A 481 11.05 1.62 32.88
CA ALA A 481 11.95 1.71 34.03
C ALA A 481 12.15 0.30 34.63
N ASP A 482 13.38 -0.06 34.91
CA ASP A 482 13.74 -1.37 35.51
C ASP A 482 13.14 -2.58 34.75
N GLY A 483 12.95 -2.45 33.43
CA GLY A 483 12.38 -3.50 32.57
C GLY A 483 10.84 -3.55 32.56
N VAL A 484 10.17 -2.65 33.27
CA VAL A 484 8.71 -2.54 33.27
C VAL A 484 8.30 -1.39 32.34
N ALA A 485 7.32 -1.65 31.48
CA ALA A 485 6.73 -0.62 30.63
C ALA A 485 5.88 0.33 31.45
N LEU A 486 6.19 1.64 31.38
CA LEU A 486 5.48 2.72 32.08
C LEU A 486 4.46 3.40 31.19
N GLY A 487 4.69 3.41 29.89
CA GLY A 487 3.82 4.01 28.90
C GLY A 487 4.21 3.58 27.51
N ARG A 488 3.25 3.52 26.61
CA ARG A 488 3.45 3.19 25.18
C ARG A 488 2.79 4.22 24.30
N ALA A 489 3.40 4.47 23.15
CA ALA A 489 2.80 5.27 22.09
C ALA A 489 2.97 4.56 20.75
N ARG A 490 1.92 4.57 19.94
CA ARG A 490 1.97 4.16 18.55
C ARG A 490 2.01 5.42 17.70
N VAL A 491 3.12 5.63 17.00
CA VAL A 491 3.43 6.88 16.33
C VAL A 491 3.50 6.64 14.84
N GLN A 492 2.90 7.52 14.05
CA GLN A 492 2.99 7.46 12.60
C GLN A 492 4.31 8.05 12.11
N LEU A 493 4.94 7.37 11.17
CA LEU A 493 6.10 7.88 10.46
C LEU A 493 5.65 8.77 9.30
N PHE A 494 6.28 9.91 9.18
CA PHE A 494 5.84 10.94 8.26
C PHE A 494 7.00 11.46 7.41
N ARG A 495 6.81 11.44 6.09
CA ARG A 495 7.71 12.09 5.15
C ARG A 495 7.09 13.41 4.72
N PRO A 496 7.79 14.55 4.86
CA PRO A 496 7.20 15.88 4.63
C PRO A 496 6.72 16.11 3.21
N ALA A 497 7.39 15.51 2.22
CA ALA A 497 7.01 15.64 0.83
C ALA A 497 7.24 14.33 0.07
N SER A 498 6.43 14.11 -0.95
CA SER A 498 6.63 13.09 -1.98
C SER A 498 6.88 13.77 -3.31
N ILE A 499 7.89 13.32 -4.03
CA ILE A 499 8.35 13.93 -5.29
C ILE A 499 8.44 12.87 -6.36
N ARG A 500 7.85 13.12 -7.52
CA ARG A 500 7.82 12.21 -8.65
C ARG A 500 8.27 12.90 -9.92
N LEU A 501 9.07 12.22 -10.73
CA LEU A 501 9.33 12.60 -12.11
C LEU A 501 8.22 11.99 -12.98
N LEU A 502 7.41 12.83 -13.60
CA LEU A 502 6.27 12.39 -14.42
C LEU A 502 6.67 12.12 -15.87
N SER A 503 7.67 12.86 -16.38
CA SER A 503 8.19 12.66 -17.73
C SER A 503 9.03 11.39 -17.79
N GLY A 504 8.65 10.45 -18.65
CA GLY A 504 9.37 9.20 -18.82
C GLY A 504 9.09 8.14 -17.76
N MET A 505 8.02 8.28 -17.03
CA MET A 505 7.51 7.29 -16.08
C MET A 505 8.45 6.93 -14.94
N GLN A 506 9.26 7.88 -14.52
CA GLN A 506 10.07 7.75 -13.33
C GLN A 506 9.47 8.52 -12.17
N PHE A 507 9.73 8.03 -10.99
CA PHE A 507 9.36 8.70 -9.75
C PHE A 507 10.35 8.38 -8.66
N HIS A 508 10.51 9.35 -7.78
CA HIS A 508 11.27 9.23 -6.56
C HIS A 508 10.43 9.73 -5.39
N ILE A 509 10.59 9.09 -4.28
CA ILE A 509 10.14 9.66 -3.02
C ILE A 509 11.29 10.49 -2.46
N GLY A 510 10.95 11.62 -1.88
CA GLY A 510 11.91 12.42 -1.14
C GLY A 510 12.50 11.63 0.02
N GLY A 511 13.72 11.12 -0.15
CA GLY A 511 14.50 10.36 0.81
C GLY A 511 15.61 9.61 0.12
N GLU A 512 16.77 9.51 0.76
CA GLU A 512 18.02 9.01 0.16
C GLU A 512 17.98 7.54 -0.26
N THR A 513 16.95 6.80 0.08
CA THR A 513 16.98 5.36 0.07
C THR A 513 15.88 4.70 -0.69
N GLU A 514 15.11 5.46 -1.39
CA GLU A 514 14.21 4.87 -2.33
C GLU A 514 14.96 4.47 -3.55
N ILE A 515 15.55 3.36 -3.40
CA ILE A 515 16.30 2.69 -4.41
C ILE A 515 15.29 2.07 -5.36
N THR A 516 15.00 2.79 -6.38
CA THR A 516 14.73 2.13 -7.62
C THR A 516 16.07 1.68 -8.15
N PRO A 517 16.23 0.39 -8.42
CA PRO A 517 17.42 -0.08 -9.09
C PRO A 517 17.54 0.70 -10.42
N ASP A 518 18.68 1.32 -10.60
CA ASP A 518 19.16 2.06 -11.76
C ASP A 518 18.03 2.53 -12.71
N PRO A 519 17.31 3.59 -12.35
CA PRO A 519 16.08 3.93 -13.04
C PRO A 519 16.41 4.48 -14.41
N PRO A 520 15.76 4.02 -15.42
CA PRO A 520 15.68 4.73 -16.68
C PRO A 520 14.72 5.90 -16.57
N VAL A 521 14.60 6.65 -17.43
CA VAL A 521 14.85 7.93 -17.66
C VAL A 521 13.92 8.57 -18.67
N ALA A 522 13.51 9.78 -18.42
CA ALA A 522 12.82 10.59 -19.41
C ALA A 522 13.68 10.63 -20.71
N ALA A 523 13.11 10.19 -21.82
CA ALA A 523 13.73 10.39 -23.11
C ALA A 523 13.38 11.77 -23.61
N ILE A 524 14.38 12.62 -23.80
CA ILE A 524 14.20 13.97 -24.29
C ILE A 524 14.97 14.23 -25.57
N GLU A 525 14.49 15.16 -26.38
CA GLU A 525 15.22 15.64 -27.57
C GLU A 525 16.25 16.69 -27.16
N PRO A 526 17.55 16.52 -27.53
CA PRO A 526 18.53 17.59 -27.42
C PRO A 526 18.09 18.78 -28.27
N LYS A 527 18.28 20.00 -27.81
CA LYS A 527 17.96 21.26 -28.50
C LYS A 527 16.49 21.60 -28.75
N GLY A 528 15.56 20.68 -28.51
CA GLY A 528 14.14 20.95 -28.71
C GLY A 528 13.48 21.68 -27.54
N GLY A 529 14.12 21.72 -26.39
CA GLY A 529 13.51 22.17 -25.13
C GLY A 529 12.38 21.24 -24.71
N SER A 530 12.71 20.00 -24.43
CA SER A 530 11.77 19.05 -23.85
C SER A 530 11.47 19.41 -22.40
N ASN A 531 10.27 19.13 -21.96
CA ASN A 531 9.84 19.41 -20.60
C ASN A 531 9.99 18.16 -19.74
N ILE A 532 10.49 18.35 -18.53
CA ILE A 532 10.44 17.37 -17.44
C ILE A 532 9.39 17.84 -16.45
N GLU A 533 8.41 17.03 -16.20
CA GLU A 533 7.38 17.29 -15.20
C GLU A 533 7.69 16.57 -13.91
N ILE A 534 7.68 17.30 -12.81
CA ILE A 534 7.86 16.79 -11.46
C ILE A 534 6.59 17.09 -10.68
N SER A 535 6.02 16.07 -10.04
CA SER A 535 4.97 16.24 -9.05
C SER A 535 5.59 16.35 -7.67
N ILE A 536 5.23 17.38 -6.92
CA ILE A 536 5.54 17.51 -5.50
C ILE A 536 4.25 17.57 -4.71
N ARG A 537 4.16 16.79 -3.65
CA ARG A 537 3.03 16.77 -2.73
C ARG A 537 3.47 17.18 -1.34
N ASN A 538 2.72 18.11 -0.75
CA ASN A 538 2.85 18.45 0.67
C ASN A 538 2.04 17.46 1.51
N ASN A 539 2.69 16.54 2.20
CA ASN A 539 2.04 15.54 3.05
C ASN A 539 1.65 16.07 4.43
N SER A 540 1.98 17.34 4.74
CA SER A 540 1.60 17.96 6.00
C SER A 540 0.21 18.59 5.94
N ALA A 541 -0.37 18.86 7.11
CA ALA A 541 -1.61 19.64 7.22
C ALA A 541 -1.39 21.16 7.21
N GLN A 542 -0.13 21.61 7.13
CA GLN A 542 0.26 23.02 7.20
C GLN A 542 0.79 23.51 5.85
N ILE A 543 0.74 24.82 5.65
CA ILE A 543 1.40 25.44 4.51
C ILE A 543 2.90 25.22 4.64
N GLN A 544 3.53 24.73 3.57
CA GLN A 544 4.96 24.54 3.46
C GLN A 544 5.51 25.33 2.27
N ASN A 545 6.72 25.87 2.45
CA ASN A 545 7.46 26.50 1.37
C ASN A 545 8.57 25.56 0.93
N TYR A 546 8.64 25.29 -0.37
CA TYR A 546 9.65 24.44 -0.99
C TYR A 546 10.51 25.27 -1.94
N HIS A 547 11.82 25.07 -1.86
CA HIS A 547 12.81 25.64 -2.77
C HIS A 547 13.39 24.51 -3.58
N LEU A 548 13.13 24.49 -4.88
CA LEU A 548 13.61 23.49 -5.81
C LEU A 548 14.76 24.04 -6.62
N GLU A 549 15.85 23.30 -6.70
CA GLU A 549 17.01 23.57 -7.54
C GLU A 549 17.34 22.32 -8.34
N ILE A 550 17.44 22.46 -9.68
CA ILE A 550 17.72 21.35 -10.59
C ILE A 550 18.99 21.66 -11.39
N ALA A 551 19.91 20.68 -11.48
CA ALA A 551 21.17 20.83 -12.16
C ALA A 551 21.69 19.48 -12.69
N GLY A 552 22.38 19.50 -13.83
CA GLY A 552 23.04 18.34 -14.43
C GLY A 552 24.18 18.76 -15.37
N GLU A 553 25.20 17.95 -15.48
CA GLU A 553 26.33 18.24 -16.36
C GLU A 553 25.91 18.19 -17.81
N GLY A 554 26.23 19.25 -18.56
CA GLY A 554 25.89 19.40 -19.98
C GLY A 554 24.40 19.63 -20.25
N LEU A 555 23.64 20.00 -19.20
CA LEU A 555 22.21 20.27 -19.27
C LEU A 555 21.90 21.65 -18.68
N ASP A 556 21.06 22.41 -19.37
CA ASP A 556 20.49 23.65 -18.88
C ASP A 556 19.00 23.43 -18.58
N PHE A 557 18.56 23.88 -17.41
CA PHE A 557 17.17 23.79 -16.97
C PHE A 557 16.55 25.18 -16.85
N PHE A 558 15.31 25.32 -17.28
CA PHE A 558 14.56 26.55 -17.13
C PHE A 558 13.15 26.30 -16.62
N PRO A 559 12.81 26.87 -15.44
CA PRO A 559 13.71 27.54 -14.52
C PRO A 559 14.70 26.55 -13.86
N ALA A 560 15.93 26.97 -13.56
CA ALA A 560 16.88 26.15 -12.81
C ALA A 560 16.56 26.16 -11.30
N ARG A 561 15.80 27.15 -10.84
CA ARG A 561 15.32 27.28 -9.46
C ARG A 561 13.89 27.76 -9.44
N THR A 562 13.09 27.24 -8.51
CA THR A 562 11.73 27.71 -8.30
C THR A 562 11.32 27.58 -6.84
N ASP A 563 10.56 28.57 -6.36
CA ASP A 563 10.00 28.60 -5.02
C ASP A 563 8.50 28.40 -5.10
N ILE A 564 7.96 27.53 -4.27
CA ILE A 564 6.53 27.23 -4.22
C ILE A 564 6.03 27.18 -2.80
N ALA A 565 4.91 27.86 -2.53
CA ALA A 565 4.14 27.68 -1.32
C ALA A 565 2.98 26.73 -1.59
N MET A 566 2.83 25.70 -0.79
CA MET A 566 1.80 24.67 -0.96
C MET A 566 0.97 24.55 0.32
N ALA A 567 -0.34 24.58 0.16
CA ALA A 567 -1.26 24.30 1.26
C ALA A 567 -1.08 22.86 1.78
N GLY A 568 -1.63 22.56 2.95
CA GLY A 568 -1.62 21.20 3.47
C GLY A 568 -2.35 20.23 2.54
N THR A 569 -1.77 19.06 2.30
CA THR A 569 -2.26 18.01 1.39
C THR A 569 -2.34 18.38 -0.11
N ASP A 570 -1.82 19.56 -0.49
CA ASP A 570 -1.79 20.01 -1.88
C ASP A 570 -0.73 19.24 -2.70
N GLU A 571 -1.03 19.01 -3.96
CA GLU A 571 -0.10 18.43 -4.94
C GLU A 571 0.03 19.38 -6.13
N ARG A 572 1.27 19.65 -6.56
CA ARG A 572 1.56 20.49 -7.71
C ARG A 572 2.48 19.82 -8.69
N ARG A 573 2.19 20.04 -9.97
CA ARG A 573 3.07 19.70 -11.06
C ARG A 573 3.93 20.90 -11.42
N ILE A 574 5.20 20.65 -11.56
CA ILE A 574 6.21 21.66 -11.87
C ILE A 574 6.93 21.20 -13.13
N GLU A 575 6.97 22.09 -14.10
CA GLU A 575 7.57 21.83 -15.39
C GLU A 575 8.93 22.51 -15.47
N PHE A 576 9.97 21.75 -15.82
CA PHE A 576 11.30 22.25 -16.12
C PHE A 576 11.61 21.98 -17.58
N ARG A 577 11.90 23.01 -18.32
CA ARG A 577 12.37 22.88 -19.69
C ARG A 577 13.86 22.55 -19.68
N VAL A 578 14.25 21.50 -20.42
CA VAL A 578 15.60 20.99 -20.43
C VAL A 578 16.22 21.20 -21.83
N PHE A 579 17.41 21.71 -21.85
CA PHE A 579 18.23 21.85 -23.05
C PHE A 579 19.57 21.14 -22.86
N ALA A 580 19.96 20.34 -23.80
CA ALA A 580 21.29 19.74 -23.79
C ALA A 580 22.30 20.59 -24.59
N HIS A 581 23.54 20.67 -24.09
CA HIS A 581 24.62 21.29 -24.81
C HIS A 581 24.90 20.54 -26.11
N ASP A 582 25.53 21.25 -27.07
CA ASP A 582 25.88 20.68 -28.37
C ASP A 582 26.75 19.42 -28.26
N GLY A 583 26.42 18.38 -29.03
CA GLY A 583 27.14 17.11 -29.04
C GLY A 583 26.82 16.17 -27.86
N ILE A 584 25.98 16.56 -26.91
CA ILE A 584 25.57 15.73 -25.79
C ILE A 584 24.44 14.79 -26.22
N THR A 585 24.64 13.50 -26.06
CA THR A 585 23.64 12.45 -26.35
C THR A 585 23.77 11.31 -25.34
N GLY A 586 22.75 10.41 -25.28
CA GLY A 586 22.76 9.26 -24.40
C GLY A 586 22.34 9.58 -22.93
N LEU A 587 22.68 8.70 -22.01
CA LEU A 587 22.36 8.83 -20.60
C LEU A 587 23.08 10.02 -19.96
N ARG A 588 22.32 10.78 -19.16
CA ARG A 588 22.84 11.90 -18.35
C ARG A 588 22.21 11.89 -16.99
N ASP A 589 23.05 12.08 -15.98
CA ASP A 589 22.62 12.26 -14.61
C ASP A 589 22.32 13.73 -14.34
N PHE A 590 21.31 13.99 -13.55
CA PHE A 590 20.99 15.30 -13.02
C PHE A 590 20.48 15.16 -11.57
N ASN A 591 20.41 16.26 -10.85
CA ASN A 591 20.03 16.25 -9.46
C ASN A 591 18.94 17.29 -9.21
N LEU A 592 17.90 16.88 -8.50
CA LEU A 592 16.88 17.76 -7.95
C LEU A 592 17.11 17.91 -6.45
N LYS A 593 17.46 19.12 -6.02
CA LYS A 593 17.57 19.49 -4.60
C LYS A 593 16.30 20.20 -4.18
N VAL A 594 15.70 19.74 -3.10
CA VAL A 594 14.52 20.37 -2.49
C VAL A 594 14.86 20.73 -1.06
N THR A 595 14.60 22.00 -0.67
CA THR A 595 14.82 22.51 0.69
C THR A 595 13.57 23.21 1.20
N GLY A 596 13.53 23.55 2.48
CA GLY A 596 12.39 24.19 3.15
C GLY A 596 11.43 23.17 3.77
N GLY A 597 10.27 22.91 3.20
CA GLY A 597 9.33 21.90 3.69
C GLY A 597 9.90 20.47 3.67
N ALA A 598 10.93 20.21 2.88
CA ALA A 598 11.74 18.99 2.86
C ALA A 598 13.22 19.37 2.65
N ASP A 599 14.15 18.49 3.06
CA ASP A 599 15.59 18.63 2.76
C ASP A 599 16.04 17.32 2.11
N VAL A 600 15.98 17.28 0.78
CA VAL A 600 16.30 16.08 0.00
C VAL A 600 17.09 16.47 -1.25
N SER A 601 17.97 15.56 -1.67
CA SER A 601 18.71 15.64 -2.93
C SER A 601 18.45 14.34 -3.68
N ILE A 602 17.81 14.43 -4.83
CA ILE A 602 17.29 13.29 -5.56
C ILE A 602 18.10 13.14 -6.85
N PRO A 603 18.95 12.13 -6.96
CA PRO A 603 19.62 11.81 -8.21
C PRO A 603 18.59 11.28 -9.21
N MET A 604 18.62 11.84 -10.40
CA MET A 604 17.75 11.49 -11.51
C MET A 604 18.56 11.27 -12.77
N ARG A 605 17.98 10.60 -13.73
CA ARG A 605 18.58 10.36 -15.05
C ARG A 605 17.65 10.77 -16.17
N LEU A 606 18.21 11.06 -17.30
CA LEU A 606 17.48 11.21 -18.55
C LEU A 606 18.31 10.65 -19.72
N ILE A 607 17.62 10.27 -20.78
CA ILE A 607 18.28 9.90 -22.03
C ILE A 607 18.03 10.95 -23.10
N LEU A 608 19.09 11.40 -23.75
CA LEU A 608 19.02 12.36 -24.84
C LEU A 608 18.93 11.60 -26.15
N VAL A 609 17.75 11.65 -26.76
CA VAL A 609 17.46 11.00 -28.04
C VAL A 609 17.24 12.07 -29.12
N PRO A 610 18.20 12.33 -30.02
CA PRO A 610 17.99 13.27 -31.10
C PRO A 610 16.84 12.86 -32.03
N ARG A 611 16.10 13.81 -32.56
CA ARG A 611 14.87 13.59 -33.34
C ARG A 611 14.95 12.50 -34.40
N ASN A 612 16.06 12.41 -35.10
CA ASN A 612 16.27 11.48 -36.23
C ASN A 612 17.37 10.45 -35.92
N ALA A 613 17.64 10.21 -34.64
CA ALA A 613 18.63 9.24 -34.22
C ALA A 613 18.00 8.09 -33.41
N THR A 614 18.70 6.99 -33.41
CA THR A 614 18.44 5.88 -32.53
C THR A 614 19.56 5.79 -31.50
N VAL A 615 19.20 5.67 -30.24
CA VAL A 615 20.13 5.49 -29.12
C VAL A 615 19.97 4.06 -28.59
N VAL A 616 21.09 3.44 -28.28
CA VAL A 616 21.17 2.15 -27.64
C VAL A 616 21.76 2.37 -26.26
N TRP A 617 21.09 1.85 -25.25
CA TRP A 617 21.52 1.95 -23.86
C TRP A 617 21.04 0.73 -23.06
N SER A 618 21.51 0.58 -21.84
CA SER A 618 21.11 -0.54 -20.98
C SER A 618 20.85 -0.08 -19.56
N ALA A 619 19.93 -0.73 -18.89
CA ALA A 619 19.65 -0.55 -17.49
C ALA A 619 18.97 -1.82 -16.92
N ASP A 620 19.21 -2.11 -15.66
CA ASP A 620 18.51 -3.14 -14.94
C ASP A 620 17.08 -2.63 -14.64
N LEU A 621 16.12 -3.03 -15.48
CA LEU A 621 14.75 -2.53 -15.44
C LEU A 621 13.87 -3.29 -14.46
N ASP A 622 14.16 -4.56 -14.18
CA ASP A 622 13.36 -5.41 -13.33
C ASP A 622 14.01 -5.74 -11.99
N GLY A 623 15.19 -5.17 -11.72
CA GLY A 623 15.88 -5.28 -10.44
C GLY A 623 16.53 -6.65 -10.22
N ASP A 624 16.92 -7.32 -11.33
CA ASP A 624 17.52 -8.65 -11.28
C ASP A 624 19.06 -8.66 -11.24
N GLY A 625 19.66 -7.50 -11.32
CA GLY A 625 21.10 -7.31 -11.36
C GLY A 625 21.70 -7.46 -12.76
N GLU A 626 20.91 -7.84 -13.77
CA GLU A 626 21.32 -7.95 -15.15
C GLU A 626 20.62 -6.88 -15.99
N PRO A 627 21.33 -6.12 -16.86
CA PRO A 627 20.72 -5.04 -17.59
C PRO A 627 19.88 -5.51 -18.78
N GLU A 628 18.68 -4.95 -18.94
CA GLU A 628 17.95 -4.94 -20.20
C GLU A 628 18.61 -3.99 -21.19
N TRP A 629 18.44 -4.31 -22.47
CA TRP A 629 18.94 -3.51 -23.57
C TRP A 629 17.83 -2.78 -24.29
N ILE A 630 17.96 -1.48 -24.38
CA ILE A 630 16.95 -0.58 -24.93
C ILE A 630 17.45 -0.01 -26.26
N VAL A 631 16.62 -0.14 -27.28
CA VAL A 631 16.79 0.53 -28.57
C VAL A 631 15.70 1.57 -28.71
N GLU A 632 16.08 2.83 -28.76
CA GLU A 632 15.13 3.92 -28.62
C GLU A 632 15.35 5.04 -29.63
N SER A 633 14.23 5.48 -30.23
CA SER A 633 14.14 6.70 -31.00
C SER A 633 13.29 7.75 -30.31
N SER A 634 13.07 8.91 -30.88
CA SER A 634 12.16 9.91 -30.34
C SER A 634 10.70 9.43 -30.24
N LYS A 635 10.33 8.39 -31.00
CA LYS A 635 8.95 7.90 -31.12
C LYS A 635 8.75 6.48 -30.61
N VAL A 636 9.75 5.62 -30.71
CA VAL A 636 9.63 4.18 -30.47
C VAL A 636 10.69 3.75 -29.47
N ARG A 637 10.30 2.88 -28.55
CA ARG A 637 11.18 2.17 -27.63
C ARG A 637 10.97 0.67 -27.80
N ALA A 638 12.05 -0.08 -27.88
CA ALA A 638 12.06 -1.53 -27.86
C ALA A 638 13.04 -2.02 -26.78
N ILE A 639 12.63 -3.00 -25.99
CA ILE A 639 13.41 -3.53 -24.84
C ILE A 639 13.67 -5.02 -25.06
N PHE A 640 14.89 -5.46 -24.78
CA PHE A 640 15.34 -6.83 -24.92
C PHE A 640 16.08 -7.29 -23.67
N SER A 641 15.72 -8.47 -23.13
CA SER A 641 16.47 -9.12 -22.07
C SER A 641 17.52 -10.06 -22.66
N ALA A 642 18.79 -9.77 -22.38
CA ALA A 642 19.90 -10.64 -22.76
C ALA A 642 19.89 -11.94 -21.99
N GLN A 643 19.65 -11.88 -20.70
CA GLN A 643 19.63 -13.03 -19.78
C GLN A 643 18.55 -14.05 -20.17
N ASP A 644 17.43 -13.58 -20.70
CA ASP A 644 16.32 -14.41 -21.12
C ASP A 644 16.34 -14.72 -22.64
N GLY A 645 17.50 -15.04 -23.15
CA GLY A 645 17.68 -15.50 -24.53
C GLY A 645 17.35 -14.47 -25.60
N GLY A 646 17.62 -13.21 -25.34
CA GLY A 646 17.28 -12.13 -26.25
C GLY A 646 15.78 -11.91 -26.38
N ARG A 647 15.00 -12.20 -25.33
CA ARG A 647 13.56 -11.96 -25.30
C ARG A 647 13.26 -10.52 -25.63
N TRP A 648 12.35 -10.30 -26.56
CA TRP A 648 11.82 -9.00 -26.87
C TRP A 648 10.65 -8.69 -25.92
N MET A 649 10.86 -7.75 -25.02
CA MET A 649 9.98 -7.51 -23.88
C MET A 649 9.00 -6.37 -24.10
N GLU A 650 9.38 -5.37 -24.92
CA GLU A 650 8.54 -4.20 -25.15
C GLU A 650 8.72 -3.68 -26.57
N LEU A 651 7.61 -3.23 -27.18
CA LEU A 651 7.56 -2.37 -28.37
C LEU A 651 6.54 -1.26 -28.11
N THR A 652 7.01 -0.10 -27.78
CA THR A 652 6.16 1.00 -27.34
C THR A 652 6.21 2.20 -28.28
N TRP A 653 5.01 2.72 -28.58
CA TRP A 653 4.85 4.06 -29.13
C TRP A 653 4.84 5.06 -27.99
N LYS A 654 5.84 5.94 -27.93
CA LYS A 654 6.10 6.79 -26.77
C LYS A 654 5.03 7.87 -26.53
N ASP A 655 4.49 8.45 -27.59
CA ASP A 655 3.51 9.54 -27.46
C ASP A 655 2.23 9.12 -26.73
N THR A 656 1.83 7.85 -26.84
CA THR A 656 0.65 7.30 -26.18
C THR A 656 0.99 6.28 -25.11
N ASN A 657 2.28 6.01 -24.89
CA ASN A 657 2.77 4.95 -24.01
C ASN A 657 2.10 3.58 -24.28
N THR A 658 1.91 3.25 -25.54
CA THR A 658 1.21 2.02 -25.96
C THR A 658 2.21 0.93 -26.30
N ASN A 659 2.27 -0.12 -25.49
CA ASN A 659 3.01 -1.35 -25.76
C ASN A 659 2.19 -2.30 -26.63
N PHE A 660 2.83 -2.94 -27.59
CA PHE A 660 2.23 -3.90 -28.53
C PHE A 660 2.58 -5.35 -28.24
N LEU A 661 3.54 -5.59 -27.33
CA LEU A 661 3.91 -6.97 -26.95
C LEU A 661 3.04 -7.54 -25.84
N PRO A 662 2.84 -8.87 -25.84
CA PRO A 662 2.24 -9.55 -24.68
C PRO A 662 3.18 -9.50 -23.46
N GLU A 663 2.64 -9.68 -22.27
CA GLU A 663 3.40 -9.69 -21.01
C GLU A 663 4.56 -10.69 -21.02
N ALA A 664 4.37 -11.85 -21.64
CA ALA A 664 5.40 -12.86 -21.79
C ALA A 664 6.54 -12.45 -22.72
N GLY A 665 6.39 -11.35 -23.47
CA GLY A 665 7.32 -10.96 -24.52
C GLY A 665 7.31 -11.92 -25.71
N LEU A 666 8.22 -11.72 -26.63
CA LEU A 666 8.37 -12.55 -27.82
C LEU A 666 9.84 -12.92 -28.08
N LEU A 667 10.07 -13.83 -28.98
CA LEU A 667 11.39 -14.16 -29.56
C LEU A 667 12.44 -14.69 -28.56
N ALA A 668 12.09 -15.07 -27.35
CA ALA A 668 13.04 -15.66 -26.40
C ALA A 668 13.65 -16.95 -26.95
N ARG A 669 14.94 -17.14 -26.66
CA ARG A 669 15.70 -18.35 -27.03
C ARG A 669 16.31 -18.99 -25.78
N ARG A 670 16.78 -20.21 -25.93
CA ARG A 670 17.38 -20.94 -24.80
C ARG A 670 18.75 -20.38 -24.42
N GLY A 671 18.92 -20.03 -23.15
CA GLY A 671 20.14 -19.51 -22.55
C GLY A 671 20.38 -18.02 -22.81
N PRO A 672 21.34 -17.41 -22.12
CA PRO A 672 21.64 -15.98 -22.24
C PRO A 672 22.21 -15.63 -23.62
N ALA A 673 22.06 -14.39 -24.02
CA ALA A 673 22.61 -13.81 -25.25
C ALA A 673 23.76 -12.86 -24.93
N GLU A 674 24.81 -12.90 -25.74
CA GLU A 674 25.78 -11.80 -25.81
C GLU A 674 25.16 -10.64 -26.58
N VAL A 675 25.36 -9.41 -26.08
CA VAL A 675 24.81 -8.21 -26.72
C VAL A 675 25.94 -7.29 -27.20
N ARG A 676 25.83 -6.83 -28.43
CA ARG A 676 26.73 -5.86 -29.01
C ARG A 676 25.92 -4.70 -29.58
N PRO A 677 26.06 -3.49 -29.05
CA PRO A 677 25.50 -2.30 -29.67
C PRO A 677 26.10 -2.07 -31.08
N ILE A 678 25.23 -1.72 -32.02
CA ILE A 678 25.59 -1.33 -33.37
C ILE A 678 24.96 0.02 -33.73
N THR A 679 25.33 0.61 -34.80
CA THR A 679 24.74 1.88 -35.25
C THR A 679 23.23 1.70 -35.50
N GLY A 680 22.40 2.42 -34.73
CA GLY A 680 20.94 2.37 -34.85
C GLY A 680 20.29 1.09 -34.34
N GLY A 681 20.99 0.27 -33.52
CA GLY A 681 20.43 -0.97 -33.02
C GLY A 681 21.39 -1.81 -32.21
N LEU A 682 21.10 -3.11 -32.11
CA LEU A 682 21.92 -4.07 -31.39
C LEU A 682 21.95 -5.44 -32.07
N GLU A 683 23.00 -6.15 -31.78
CA GLU A 683 23.20 -7.55 -32.13
C GLU A 683 23.07 -8.39 -30.88
N LEU A 684 22.23 -9.44 -30.93
CA LEU A 684 22.06 -10.45 -29.91
C LEU A 684 22.56 -11.78 -30.46
N ALA A 685 23.44 -12.45 -29.74
CA ALA A 685 23.99 -13.73 -30.18
C ALA A 685 23.90 -14.76 -29.03
N GLY A 686 23.22 -15.85 -29.24
CA GLY A 686 23.28 -17.05 -28.41
C GLY A 686 24.21 -18.10 -29.02
N ARG A 687 24.21 -19.29 -28.44
CA ARG A 687 25.09 -20.40 -28.89
C ARG A 687 24.91 -20.77 -30.36
N ASP A 688 23.66 -20.85 -30.82
CA ASP A 688 23.30 -21.37 -32.13
C ASP A 688 22.45 -20.40 -32.96
N TRP A 689 22.31 -19.16 -32.51
CA TRP A 689 21.50 -18.16 -33.17
C TRP A 689 22.10 -16.75 -33.05
N LYS A 690 21.76 -15.91 -34.04
CA LYS A 690 22.11 -14.50 -34.04
C LYS A 690 20.91 -13.70 -34.50
N ARG A 691 20.70 -12.54 -33.88
CA ARG A 691 19.64 -11.57 -34.19
C ARG A 691 20.22 -10.18 -34.28
N THR A 692 19.84 -9.46 -35.32
CA THR A 692 20.14 -8.04 -35.49
C THR A 692 18.81 -7.27 -35.33
N VAL A 693 18.80 -6.32 -34.45
CA VAL A 693 17.68 -5.40 -34.24
C VAL A 693 18.13 -4.03 -34.69
N SER A 694 17.38 -3.37 -35.58
CA SER A 694 17.66 -2.02 -36.05
C SER A 694 16.40 -1.17 -35.98
N LEU A 695 16.51 0.02 -35.40
CA LEU A 695 15.41 0.98 -35.31
C LEU A 695 15.74 2.19 -36.19
N ASN A 696 14.84 2.52 -37.09
CA ASN A 696 14.96 3.72 -37.94
C ASN A 696 13.64 4.50 -37.85
N GLY A 697 13.69 5.63 -37.17
CA GLY A 697 12.49 6.44 -36.89
C GLY A 697 11.46 5.67 -36.13
N SER A 698 10.36 5.28 -36.79
CA SER A 698 9.25 4.48 -36.21
C SER A 698 9.24 3.03 -36.68
N GLY A 699 10.23 2.59 -37.44
CA GLY A 699 10.33 1.23 -37.99
C GLY A 699 11.41 0.41 -37.29
N LEU A 700 11.00 -0.66 -36.58
CA LEU A 700 11.89 -1.64 -35.99
C LEU A 700 12.03 -2.85 -36.94
N SER A 701 13.27 -3.13 -37.36
CA SER A 701 13.60 -4.31 -38.17
C SER A 701 14.29 -5.36 -37.31
N ILE A 702 13.84 -6.59 -37.43
CA ILE A 702 14.44 -7.75 -36.77
C ILE A 702 14.86 -8.74 -37.84
N ASP A 703 16.15 -9.00 -37.92
CA ASP A 703 16.77 -10.02 -38.75
C ASP A 703 17.40 -11.08 -37.88
N GLN A 704 17.16 -12.36 -38.15
CA GLN A 704 17.80 -13.45 -37.39
C GLN A 704 18.28 -14.59 -38.29
N SER A 705 19.20 -15.39 -37.75
CA SER A 705 19.80 -16.50 -38.50
C SER A 705 18.86 -17.67 -38.76
N GLU A 706 17.79 -17.76 -37.96
CA GLU A 706 16.79 -18.81 -38.05
C GLU A 706 15.39 -18.25 -38.38
N PRO A 707 14.45 -19.06 -38.88
CA PRO A 707 13.09 -18.62 -39.11
C PRO A 707 12.47 -18.00 -37.85
N LEU A 708 11.73 -16.92 -38.04
CA LEU A 708 10.93 -16.32 -36.96
C LEU A 708 9.88 -17.32 -36.47
N PRO A 709 9.61 -17.35 -35.16
CA PRO A 709 8.60 -18.26 -34.61
C PRO A 709 7.21 -17.96 -35.18
N ALA A 710 6.31 -18.95 -35.08
CA ALA A 710 4.94 -18.81 -35.55
C ALA A 710 4.14 -17.75 -34.75
N GLU A 711 4.47 -17.58 -33.48
CA GLU A 711 3.88 -16.52 -32.65
C GLU A 711 4.43 -15.17 -33.11
N ARG A 712 3.57 -14.37 -33.72
CA ARG A 712 3.93 -13.11 -34.36
C ARG A 712 2.98 -12.03 -33.93
N LEU A 713 3.51 -10.80 -33.86
CA LEU A 713 2.64 -9.64 -33.83
C LEU A 713 1.91 -9.52 -35.17
N GLU A 714 0.62 -9.20 -35.08
CA GLU A 714 -0.19 -8.90 -36.24
C GLU A 714 -0.42 -7.40 -36.38
N THR A 715 -0.71 -6.96 -37.61
CA THR A 715 -1.12 -5.58 -37.84
C THR A 715 -2.35 -5.25 -37.00
N THR A 716 -2.25 -4.23 -36.15
CA THR A 716 -3.31 -3.88 -35.21
C THR A 716 -3.33 -2.37 -34.92
N LYS A 717 -4.44 -1.90 -34.35
CA LYS A 717 -4.59 -0.51 -33.91
C LYS A 717 -4.95 -0.49 -32.42
N ARG A 718 -4.29 0.40 -31.67
CA ARG A 718 -4.48 0.56 -30.24
C ARG A 718 -4.27 2.00 -29.80
N ALA A 719 -5.12 2.51 -28.93
CA ALA A 719 -4.95 3.81 -28.25
C ALA A 719 -4.45 4.94 -29.17
N GLY A 720 -5.02 5.06 -30.36
CA GLY A 720 -4.59 6.08 -31.32
C GLY A 720 -3.30 5.77 -32.09
N THR A 721 -2.72 4.57 -31.93
CA THR A 721 -1.51 4.11 -32.63
C THR A 721 -1.81 2.89 -33.47
N ALA A 722 -1.19 2.82 -34.66
CA ALA A 722 -1.25 1.67 -35.56
C ALA A 722 0.10 0.97 -35.62
N LEU A 723 0.09 -0.35 -35.44
CA LEU A 723 1.22 -1.22 -35.74
C LEU A 723 0.98 -1.88 -37.11
N SER A 724 1.90 -1.71 -38.02
CA SER A 724 1.96 -2.44 -39.30
C SER A 724 3.10 -3.42 -39.24
N VAL A 725 2.85 -4.66 -39.66
CA VAL A 725 3.83 -5.73 -39.66
C VAL A 725 4.03 -6.22 -41.08
N ASP A 726 5.28 -6.26 -41.52
CA ASP A 726 5.72 -6.79 -42.81
C ASP A 726 6.75 -7.89 -42.60
N HIS A 727 6.65 -8.97 -43.37
CA HIS A 727 7.57 -10.11 -43.34
C HIS A 727 8.26 -10.28 -44.68
N PRO A 728 9.35 -9.51 -44.96
CA PRO A 728 10.08 -9.62 -46.21
C PRO A 728 10.68 -11.00 -46.49
N SER A 729 10.93 -11.77 -45.42
CA SER A 729 11.39 -13.16 -45.48
C SER A 729 10.96 -13.97 -44.23
N THR A 730 11.25 -15.26 -44.21
CA THR A 730 11.03 -16.11 -43.04
C THR A 730 11.92 -15.76 -41.84
N THR A 731 13.02 -15.06 -42.09
CA THR A 731 14.03 -14.67 -41.08
C THR A 731 13.99 -13.19 -40.74
N ARG A 732 13.18 -12.40 -41.44
CA ARG A 732 13.10 -10.95 -41.26
C ARG A 732 11.67 -10.47 -41.06
N ALA A 733 11.49 -9.58 -40.09
CA ALA A 733 10.25 -8.82 -39.88
C ALA A 733 10.55 -7.32 -39.72
N VAL A 734 9.62 -6.51 -40.16
CA VAL A 734 9.64 -5.06 -40.00
C VAL A 734 8.33 -4.65 -39.32
N TYR A 735 8.47 -3.96 -38.22
CA TYR A 735 7.37 -3.46 -37.38
C TYR A 735 7.35 -1.94 -37.46
N THR A 736 6.32 -1.36 -38.05
CA THR A 736 6.21 0.09 -38.20
C THR A 736 5.07 0.62 -37.35
N LEU A 737 5.40 1.54 -36.47
CA LEU A 737 4.44 2.25 -35.63
C LEU A 737 4.10 3.62 -36.22
N SER A 738 2.83 4.00 -36.18
CA SER A 738 2.36 5.28 -36.67
C SER A 738 1.13 5.75 -35.89
N GLU A 739 0.85 7.04 -35.91
CA GLU A 739 -0.43 7.55 -35.43
C GLU A 739 -1.57 6.98 -36.29
N SER A 740 -2.61 6.42 -35.65
CA SER A 740 -3.81 6.03 -36.37
C SER A 740 -4.68 7.26 -36.60
N ALA A 741 -5.12 7.47 -37.85
CA ALA A 741 -6.10 8.51 -38.11
C ALA A 741 -7.29 8.34 -37.14
N PRO A 742 -7.83 9.42 -36.54
CA PRO A 742 -9.02 9.32 -35.70
C PRO A 742 -10.12 8.64 -36.54
N ALA A 743 -10.76 7.64 -35.94
CA ALA A 743 -11.93 7.01 -36.56
C ALA A 743 -12.91 8.14 -36.86
N GLY A 744 -13.17 8.38 -38.13
CA GLY A 744 -14.08 9.45 -38.56
C GLY A 744 -15.38 9.35 -37.76
N ARG A 745 -15.77 10.48 -37.18
CA ARG A 745 -17.06 10.65 -36.49
C ARG A 745 -18.22 10.46 -37.47
#